data_cb6f7e3ca6552a3c09b8c5741ced4894
#
_entry.id   cb6f7e3ca6552a3c09b8c5741ced4894
#
_cell.length_a   1.000
_cell.length_b   1.000
_cell.length_c   1.000
_cell.angle_alpha   90.00
_cell.angle_beta   90.00
_cell.angle_gamma   90.00
#
_symmetry.space_group_name_H-M   'P 1'
#
loop_
_entity.id
_entity.type
_entity.pdbx_description
1 polymer ?
#
loop_
_entity_poly.entity_id
_entity_poly.type
_entity_poly.pdbx_seq_one_letter_code
_entity_poly.pdbx_strand_id
1 'polypeptide(L)'
;MRTRKRLALFVAFAGGLLLTLTPVPAQGPAGIQLPPDARRTFAAPAAYVPDLAKLVTATSELRDIVQRFSTDRQALLRFYTVPGSAERRTRLRAFHDTWLKALAAVDFPKLSQEGKADYVLLRTHLEYQQVLLGREERNDREIAGLVPFAADVTKLAEDRQKLEFISADAAAAAMQVISAAVQAAQAALDAMLAGGVRPSGMTPAVGLRASQRVDALRGALQQWFAFYNGYDPAFSAKAPAPYQAAAKVLTAYSTALRQRIGGLAGAAPPVPAGPGMGGGRGGGRGGQAPEPVASDDEIVGDPIGREGLLEDLAGEAIPYSPEQLIEIGNREYAWCEAEMKKASRELGFGDDWLKALDAVKNKYVPAGGQPAMIRNLALEAEAYVKAHDLVTVPPLASDIWRMQMMSPERQRVNPFFTGGETISVSYPTDTMTEDERMMSMRGNGVHVSRATVQHELIPGHHLQGFMAERANTHRALFGTPFYGEGWALYWELALWDAGFPRSPEDRIGMLWWRMHRAARIIFSLNFHLGRWTPEQCIEFLVARVGHERFTATGEVRRSFNGSYSPLYQAAYMIGGLQLRALAREAVPTKLATVKAFNDAVLWEGRMPIEVLRAVLTGRPLTRDYRAQWRFYGDVPAAK
;
A
#
# COMPACT_ATOMS: atom_id res chain seq x y z
N MET A 1 77.49 2.87 46.25
CA MET A 1 78.17 4.18 46.38
C MET A 1 77.54 5.17 45.44
N ARG A 2 76.88 6.20 45.99
CA ARG A 2 77.00 7.64 45.67
C ARG A 2 76.91 7.96 44.16
N THR A 3 76.03 8.86 43.64
CA THR A 3 75.65 10.20 44.14
C THR A 3 74.49 10.73 43.36
N ARG A 4 73.57 11.44 44.03
CA ARG A 4 72.56 12.30 43.50
C ARG A 4 73.16 13.48 42.73
N LYS A 5 72.57 13.85 41.57
CA LYS A 5 72.54 15.25 41.11
C LYS A 5 71.17 15.64 40.63
N ARG A 6 70.63 16.66 41.25
CA ARG A 6 69.47 17.41 40.92
C ARG A 6 69.68 18.19 39.62
N LEU A 7 68.70 18.22 38.73
CA LEU A 7 68.67 19.25 37.70
C LEU A 7 67.30 19.87 37.69
N ALA A 8 67.31 21.16 37.62
CA ALA A 8 66.17 22.04 37.86
C ALA A 8 65.15 22.03 36.75
N LEU A 9 63.93 22.24 37.20
CA LEU A 9 62.70 22.40 36.41
C LEU A 9 62.72 23.76 35.72
N PHE A 10 62.63 23.82 34.38
CA PHE A 10 62.18 24.96 33.63
C PHE A 10 60.72 24.72 33.24
N VAL A 11 59.80 25.43 33.89
CA VAL A 11 58.40 25.49 33.53
C VAL A 11 58.24 26.53 32.43
N ALA A 12 58.05 26.09 31.19
CA ALA A 12 57.55 26.93 30.11
C ALA A 12 56.04 26.87 30.14
N PHE A 13 55.40 27.96 30.49
CA PHE A 13 53.97 28.19 30.34
C PHE A 13 53.66 28.30 28.83
N ALA A 14 53.23 27.21 28.20
CA ALA A 14 52.53 27.25 26.94
C ALA A 14 51.05 27.40 27.26
N GLY A 15 50.54 28.61 27.15
CA GLY A 15 49.11 28.90 27.23
C GLY A 15 48.39 28.21 26.07
N GLY A 16 47.97 26.99 26.28
CA GLY A 16 47.03 26.30 25.41
C GLY A 16 45.64 26.90 25.60
N LEU A 17 45.18 27.66 24.62
CA LEU A 17 43.79 28.08 24.50
C LEU A 17 42.98 26.80 24.29
N LEU A 18 42.45 26.22 25.36
CA LEU A 18 41.40 25.21 25.29
C LEU A 18 40.16 25.93 24.76
N LEU A 19 39.99 25.90 23.42
CA LEU A 19 38.69 26.07 22.80
C LEU A 19 37.84 24.92 23.31
N THR A 20 37.09 25.17 24.38
CA THR A 20 35.93 24.37 24.72
C THR A 20 34.97 24.51 23.56
N LEU A 21 34.97 23.53 22.65
CA LEU A 21 33.88 23.27 21.74
C LEU A 21 32.67 22.97 22.63
N THR A 22 31.93 24.02 23.03
CA THR A 22 30.59 23.85 23.48
C THR A 22 29.87 23.18 22.31
N PRO A 23 29.22 22.01 22.51
CA PRO A 23 28.39 21.43 21.45
C PRO A 23 27.38 22.52 21.09
N VAL A 24 27.46 23.04 19.88
CA VAL A 24 26.40 23.86 19.32
C VAL A 24 25.14 23.00 19.45
N PRO A 25 24.12 23.41 20.21
CA PRO A 25 22.87 22.67 20.23
C PRO A 25 22.45 22.59 18.78
N ALA A 26 22.22 21.36 18.29
CA ALA A 26 21.70 21.15 16.97
C ALA A 26 20.42 22.01 16.92
N GLN A 27 20.51 23.16 16.26
CA GLN A 27 19.35 23.98 16.01
C GLN A 27 18.43 23.08 15.20
N GLY A 28 17.32 22.69 15.81
CA GLY A 28 16.25 22.06 15.07
C GLY A 28 15.98 22.93 13.85
N PRO A 29 15.58 22.34 12.72
CA PRO A 29 15.41 23.07 11.48
C PRO A 29 14.61 24.35 11.74
N ALA A 30 15.07 25.44 11.14
CA ALA A 30 14.46 26.76 11.32
C ALA A 30 12.93 26.67 11.09
N GLY A 31 12.16 27.02 12.13
CA GLY A 31 10.69 26.97 12.09
C GLY A 31 10.02 25.97 13.03
N ILE A 32 10.74 24.95 13.57
CA ILE A 32 10.17 24.08 14.59
C ILE A 32 10.61 24.60 15.96
N GLN A 33 9.83 25.49 16.56
CA GLN A 33 10.01 25.87 17.95
C GLN A 33 9.27 24.86 18.84
N LEU A 34 9.90 23.70 19.07
CA LEU A 34 9.50 22.88 20.21
C LEU A 34 10.06 23.52 21.49
N PRO A 35 9.37 23.36 22.64
CA PRO A 35 9.98 23.66 23.92
C PRO A 35 11.33 22.94 24.01
N PRO A 36 12.36 23.57 24.63
CA PRO A 36 13.72 23.01 24.71
C PRO A 36 13.80 21.59 25.27
N ASP A 37 12.78 21.17 26.01
CA ASP A 37 12.62 19.91 26.72
C ASP A 37 11.47 19.05 26.19
N ALA A 38 11.03 19.24 24.95
CA ALA A 38 9.95 18.46 24.34
C ALA A 38 10.24 16.96 24.41
N ARG A 39 9.69 16.32 25.43
CA ARG A 39 9.70 14.88 25.63
C ARG A 39 8.29 14.35 25.45
N ARG A 40 8.18 13.11 25.03
CA ARG A 40 6.89 12.44 25.09
C ARG A 40 6.49 12.31 26.55
N THR A 41 5.31 12.83 26.87
CA THR A 41 4.65 12.62 28.17
C THR A 41 3.57 11.58 27.97
N PHE A 42 3.50 10.61 28.87
CA PHE A 42 2.52 9.54 28.82
C PHE A 42 1.38 9.85 29.79
N ALA A 43 0.15 9.61 29.34
CA ALA A 43 -1.03 9.78 30.16
C ALA A 43 -1.06 8.74 31.29
N ALA A 44 -1.71 9.07 32.40
CA ALA A 44 -1.97 8.08 33.46
C ALA A 44 -2.88 6.96 32.89
N PRO A 45 -2.66 5.68 33.25
CA PRO A 45 -3.46 4.57 32.73
C PRO A 45 -4.98 4.73 32.88
N ALA A 46 -5.43 5.43 33.92
CA ALA A 46 -6.85 5.74 34.10
C ALA A 46 -7.45 6.58 32.94
N ALA A 47 -6.63 7.38 32.26
CA ALA A 47 -7.07 8.17 31.11
C ALA A 47 -7.29 7.32 29.83
N TYR A 48 -6.84 6.06 29.83
CA TYR A 48 -7.06 5.12 28.72
C TYR A 48 -8.43 4.46 28.77
N VAL A 49 -9.09 4.48 29.94
CA VAL A 49 -10.40 3.87 30.13
C VAL A 49 -11.47 4.83 29.63
N PRO A 50 -12.25 4.46 28.58
CA PRO A 50 -13.33 5.29 28.10
C PRO A 50 -14.48 5.36 29.13
N ASP A 51 -15.29 6.39 29.02
CA ASP A 51 -16.56 6.45 29.76
C ASP A 51 -17.51 5.36 29.22
N LEU A 52 -17.61 4.27 29.95
CA LEU A 52 -18.40 3.10 29.54
C LEU A 52 -19.90 3.43 29.40
N ALA A 53 -20.41 4.46 30.09
CA ALA A 53 -21.78 4.89 29.96
C ALA A 53 -22.06 5.61 28.62
N LYS A 54 -21.01 6.09 27.97
CA LYS A 54 -21.08 6.77 26.66
C LYS A 54 -20.65 5.88 25.49
N LEU A 55 -20.23 4.65 25.76
CA LEU A 55 -19.93 3.71 24.69
C LEU A 55 -21.23 3.37 23.94
N VAL A 56 -21.35 3.90 22.75
CA VAL A 56 -22.50 3.66 21.89
C VAL A 56 -22.46 2.20 21.42
N THR A 57 -23.55 1.49 21.65
CA THR A 57 -23.76 0.19 21.05
C THR A 57 -23.99 0.33 19.56
N ALA A 58 -23.64 -0.70 18.78
CA ALA A 58 -23.85 -0.73 17.35
C ALA A 58 -25.32 -0.49 17.01
N THR A 59 -25.52 0.35 16.00
CA THR A 59 -26.87 0.77 15.55
C THR A 59 -27.34 0.04 14.29
N SER A 60 -26.43 -0.65 13.57
CA SER A 60 -26.77 -1.36 12.33
C SER A 60 -27.38 -2.73 12.62
N GLU A 61 -28.54 -2.98 12.05
CA GLU A 61 -29.23 -4.28 12.08
C GLU A 61 -28.46 -5.37 11.32
N LEU A 62 -27.54 -4.97 10.42
CA LEU A 62 -26.74 -5.89 9.61
C LEU A 62 -25.34 -6.17 10.16
N ARG A 63 -24.97 -5.61 11.30
CA ARG A 63 -23.64 -5.79 11.88
C ARG A 63 -23.24 -7.26 11.98
N ASP A 64 -24.06 -8.07 12.62
CA ASP A 64 -23.74 -9.49 12.86
C ASP A 64 -23.77 -10.29 11.56
N ILE A 65 -24.62 -9.89 10.63
CA ILE A 65 -24.69 -10.47 9.27
C ILE A 65 -23.39 -10.22 8.50
N VAL A 66 -22.89 -9.00 8.51
CA VAL A 66 -21.61 -8.63 7.85
C VAL A 66 -20.44 -9.37 8.51
N GLN A 67 -20.43 -9.41 9.85
CA GLN A 67 -19.38 -10.12 10.57
C GLN A 67 -19.41 -11.63 10.28
N ARG A 68 -20.58 -12.24 10.22
CA ARG A 68 -20.75 -13.65 9.86
C ARG A 68 -20.27 -13.93 8.46
N PHE A 69 -20.70 -13.13 7.46
CA PHE A 69 -20.22 -13.22 6.08
C PHE A 69 -18.68 -13.14 6.01
N SER A 70 -18.09 -12.14 6.65
CA SER A 70 -16.63 -11.94 6.66
C SER A 70 -15.90 -13.17 7.23
N THR A 71 -16.39 -13.72 8.33
CA THR A 71 -15.79 -14.89 9.00
C THR A 71 -15.88 -16.14 8.12
N ASP A 72 -17.06 -16.41 7.55
CA ASP A 72 -17.30 -17.58 6.71
C ASP A 72 -16.51 -17.48 5.39
N ARG A 73 -16.47 -16.28 4.77
CA ARG A 73 -15.63 -16.03 3.59
C ARG A 73 -14.15 -16.29 3.88
N GLN A 74 -13.63 -15.81 5.00
CA GLN A 74 -12.24 -16.07 5.38
C GLN A 74 -11.98 -17.56 5.62
N ALA A 75 -12.93 -18.31 6.17
CA ALA A 75 -12.82 -19.76 6.34
C ALA A 75 -12.71 -20.46 4.98
N LEU A 76 -13.55 -20.09 4.01
CA LEU A 76 -13.47 -20.61 2.64
C LEU A 76 -12.14 -20.27 1.96
N LEU A 77 -11.64 -19.03 2.11
CA LEU A 77 -10.36 -18.64 1.52
C LEU A 77 -9.15 -19.35 2.16
N ARG A 78 -9.24 -19.74 3.43
CA ARG A 78 -8.21 -20.59 4.07
C ARG A 78 -8.26 -22.04 3.61
N PHE A 79 -9.41 -22.53 3.19
CA PHE A 79 -9.55 -23.89 2.65
C PHE A 79 -9.19 -23.92 1.17
N TYR A 80 -9.79 -23.09 0.34
CA TYR A 80 -9.55 -23.04 -1.11
C TYR A 80 -8.34 -22.14 -1.42
N THR A 81 -7.13 -22.64 -1.18
CA THR A 81 -5.88 -21.84 -1.30
C THR A 81 -5.20 -21.98 -2.66
N VAL A 82 -5.60 -22.94 -3.51
CA VAL A 82 -4.91 -23.20 -4.78
C VAL A 82 -5.23 -22.09 -5.79
N PRO A 83 -4.25 -21.27 -6.19
CA PRO A 83 -4.44 -20.19 -7.15
C PRO A 83 -4.88 -20.72 -8.53
N GLY A 84 -5.85 -20.04 -9.15
CA GLY A 84 -6.36 -20.44 -10.47
C GLY A 84 -7.20 -21.70 -10.50
N SER A 85 -7.55 -22.27 -9.35
CA SER A 85 -8.44 -23.41 -9.25
C SER A 85 -9.85 -23.08 -9.76
N ALA A 86 -10.36 -23.87 -10.69
CA ALA A 86 -11.72 -23.75 -11.19
C ALA A 86 -12.74 -24.11 -10.08
N GLU A 87 -12.44 -25.10 -9.24
CA GLU A 87 -13.27 -25.46 -8.10
C GLU A 87 -13.37 -24.30 -7.10
N ARG A 88 -12.25 -23.69 -6.75
CA ARG A 88 -12.23 -22.48 -5.89
C ARG A 88 -13.15 -21.39 -6.44
N ARG A 89 -13.03 -21.06 -7.72
CA ARG A 89 -13.90 -20.04 -8.35
C ARG A 89 -15.37 -20.44 -8.30
N THR A 90 -15.69 -21.67 -8.62
CA THR A 90 -17.08 -22.18 -8.58
C THR A 90 -17.67 -22.09 -7.18
N ARG A 91 -16.91 -22.52 -6.16
CA ARG A 91 -17.35 -22.47 -4.75
C ARG A 91 -17.55 -21.05 -4.25
N LEU A 92 -16.61 -20.16 -4.55
CA LEU A 92 -16.74 -18.75 -4.15
C LEU A 92 -17.89 -18.05 -4.88
N ARG A 93 -18.11 -18.32 -6.18
CA ARG A 93 -19.28 -17.79 -6.90
C ARG A 93 -20.59 -18.26 -6.25
N ALA A 94 -20.73 -19.55 -6.04
CA ALA A 94 -21.94 -20.11 -5.41
C ALA A 94 -22.16 -19.52 -4.00
N PHE A 95 -21.11 -19.32 -3.22
CA PHE A 95 -21.18 -18.67 -1.92
C PHE A 95 -21.68 -17.23 -2.03
N HIS A 96 -21.10 -16.42 -2.92
CA HIS A 96 -21.51 -15.03 -3.11
C HIS A 96 -22.94 -14.93 -3.66
N ASP A 97 -23.33 -15.78 -4.62
CA ASP A 97 -24.70 -15.81 -5.15
C ASP A 97 -25.73 -16.16 -4.07
N THR A 98 -25.40 -17.11 -3.19
CA THR A 98 -26.28 -17.50 -2.07
C THR A 98 -26.44 -16.33 -1.10
N TRP A 99 -25.38 -15.62 -0.79
CA TRP A 99 -25.43 -14.44 0.07
C TRP A 99 -26.20 -13.28 -0.58
N LEU A 100 -26.04 -13.04 -1.89
CA LEU A 100 -26.84 -12.04 -2.62
C LEU A 100 -28.34 -12.36 -2.58
N LYS A 101 -28.72 -13.63 -2.76
CA LYS A 101 -30.13 -14.08 -2.66
C LYS A 101 -30.67 -13.88 -1.23
N ALA A 102 -29.89 -14.26 -0.21
CA ALA A 102 -30.31 -14.06 1.19
C ALA A 102 -30.44 -12.58 1.54
N LEU A 103 -29.49 -11.75 1.09
CA LEU A 103 -29.52 -10.31 1.31
C LEU A 103 -30.73 -9.66 0.62
N ALA A 104 -31.12 -10.12 -0.57
CA ALA A 104 -32.29 -9.62 -1.29
C ALA A 104 -33.62 -9.87 -0.53
N ALA A 105 -33.69 -10.86 0.35
CA ALA A 105 -34.85 -11.14 1.19
C ALA A 105 -34.99 -10.22 2.42
N VAL A 106 -33.97 -9.42 2.75
CA VAL A 106 -34.01 -8.46 3.87
C VAL A 106 -35.03 -7.36 3.58
N ASP A 107 -35.85 -7.02 4.57
CA ASP A 107 -36.83 -5.92 4.48
C ASP A 107 -36.12 -4.56 4.55
N PHE A 108 -35.52 -4.15 3.43
CA PHE A 108 -34.70 -2.95 3.30
C PHE A 108 -35.39 -1.67 3.79
N PRO A 109 -36.71 -1.41 3.52
CA PRO A 109 -37.40 -0.22 4.01
C PRO A 109 -37.37 -0.08 5.54
N LYS A 110 -37.39 -1.19 6.28
CA LYS A 110 -37.39 -1.19 7.76
C LYS A 110 -36.01 -0.95 8.38
N LEU A 111 -34.93 -1.01 7.60
CA LEU A 111 -33.59 -0.78 8.12
C LEU A 111 -33.41 0.69 8.50
N SER A 112 -32.63 0.91 9.56
CA SER A 112 -32.07 2.22 9.89
C SER A 112 -31.16 2.74 8.76
N GLN A 113 -30.72 3.98 8.84
CA GLN A 113 -29.73 4.52 7.87
C GLN A 113 -28.42 3.72 7.90
N GLU A 114 -27.98 3.31 9.07
CA GLU A 114 -26.81 2.46 9.26
C GLU A 114 -27.00 1.07 8.66
N GLY A 115 -28.14 0.44 8.91
CA GLY A 115 -28.48 -0.84 8.29
C GLY A 115 -28.59 -0.77 6.77
N LYS A 116 -29.14 0.33 6.23
CA LYS A 116 -29.17 0.57 4.78
C LYS A 116 -27.77 0.75 4.20
N ALA A 117 -26.90 1.45 4.90
CA ALA A 117 -25.51 1.59 4.48
C ALA A 117 -24.80 0.22 4.43
N ASP A 118 -24.89 -0.57 5.49
CA ASP A 118 -24.28 -1.90 5.53
C ASP A 118 -24.87 -2.87 4.49
N TYR A 119 -26.17 -2.73 4.19
CA TYR A 119 -26.81 -3.46 3.10
C TYR A 119 -26.18 -3.13 1.75
N VAL A 120 -26.06 -1.83 1.42
CA VAL A 120 -25.44 -1.35 0.17
C VAL A 120 -23.99 -1.77 0.08
N LEU A 121 -23.24 -1.64 1.18
CA LEU A 121 -21.84 -2.04 1.26
C LEU A 121 -21.65 -3.55 1.01
N LEU A 122 -22.43 -4.38 1.69
CA LEU A 122 -22.33 -5.84 1.54
C LEU A 122 -22.74 -6.28 0.13
N ARG A 123 -23.82 -5.74 -0.42
CA ARG A 123 -24.24 -6.03 -1.78
C ARG A 123 -23.17 -5.64 -2.80
N THR A 124 -22.67 -4.42 -2.73
CA THR A 124 -21.63 -3.92 -3.65
C THR A 124 -20.35 -4.76 -3.53
N HIS A 125 -19.96 -5.11 -2.31
CA HIS A 125 -18.82 -6.00 -2.08
C HIS A 125 -19.02 -7.36 -2.76
N LEU A 126 -20.17 -8.00 -2.57
CA LEU A 126 -20.48 -9.30 -3.18
C LEU A 126 -20.46 -9.24 -4.71
N GLU A 127 -21.11 -8.22 -5.30
CA GLU A 127 -21.12 -7.99 -6.74
C GLU A 127 -19.69 -7.79 -7.29
N TYR A 128 -18.89 -6.99 -6.61
CA TYR A 128 -17.50 -6.75 -7.02
C TYR A 128 -16.62 -8.01 -6.90
N GLN A 129 -16.81 -8.83 -5.86
CA GLN A 129 -16.11 -10.12 -5.77
C GLN A 129 -16.44 -11.05 -6.96
N GLN A 130 -17.65 -11.03 -7.49
CA GLN A 130 -18.02 -11.77 -8.70
C GLN A 130 -17.26 -11.25 -9.93
N VAL A 131 -17.14 -9.94 -10.07
CA VAL A 131 -16.35 -9.30 -11.15
C VAL A 131 -14.89 -9.74 -11.08
N LEU A 132 -14.29 -9.74 -9.89
CA LEU A 132 -12.89 -10.15 -9.70
C LEU A 132 -12.67 -11.64 -10.04
N LEU A 133 -13.59 -12.53 -9.68
CA LEU A 133 -13.53 -13.95 -10.09
C LEU A 133 -13.66 -14.10 -11.62
N GLY A 134 -14.46 -13.26 -12.28
CA GLY A 134 -14.56 -13.21 -13.74
C GLY A 134 -13.25 -12.74 -14.39
N ARG A 135 -12.58 -11.74 -13.81
CA ARG A 135 -11.27 -11.25 -14.27
C ARG A 135 -10.19 -12.33 -14.11
N GLU A 136 -10.15 -13.00 -12.96
CA GLU A 136 -9.25 -14.13 -12.72
C GLU A 136 -9.41 -15.20 -13.82
N GLU A 137 -10.65 -15.53 -14.17
CA GLU A 137 -10.94 -16.53 -15.20
C GLU A 137 -10.53 -16.06 -16.62
N ARG A 138 -10.72 -14.77 -16.95
CA ARG A 138 -10.24 -14.21 -18.24
C ARG A 138 -8.71 -14.29 -18.32
N ASN A 139 -8.02 -13.90 -17.25
CA ASN A 139 -6.55 -13.96 -17.17
C ASN A 139 -6.02 -15.39 -17.29
N ASP A 140 -6.70 -16.36 -16.65
CA ASP A 140 -6.33 -17.79 -16.75
C ASP A 140 -6.48 -18.32 -18.17
N ARG A 141 -7.56 -17.93 -18.87
CA ARG A 141 -7.77 -18.33 -20.28
C ARG A 141 -6.68 -17.78 -21.21
N GLU A 142 -6.24 -16.55 -20.97
CA GLU A 142 -5.20 -15.90 -21.78
C GLU A 142 -3.85 -16.64 -21.70
N ILE A 143 -3.50 -17.17 -20.53
CA ILE A 143 -2.24 -17.91 -20.33
C ILE A 143 -2.37 -19.42 -20.48
N ALA A 144 -3.57 -19.97 -20.73
CA ALA A 144 -3.82 -21.41 -20.71
C ALA A 144 -2.88 -22.19 -21.65
N GLY A 145 -2.60 -21.65 -22.84
CA GLY A 145 -1.67 -22.26 -23.79
C GLY A 145 -0.20 -22.30 -23.32
N LEU A 146 0.17 -21.43 -22.38
CA LEU A 146 1.51 -21.39 -21.77
C LEU A 146 1.62 -22.28 -20.53
N VAL A 147 0.52 -22.68 -19.91
CA VAL A 147 0.52 -23.48 -18.68
C VAL A 147 -0.41 -24.70 -18.79
N PRO A 148 -0.27 -25.56 -19.84
CA PRO A 148 -1.20 -26.66 -20.09
C PRO A 148 -1.24 -27.72 -18.98
N PHE A 149 -0.18 -27.82 -18.17
CA PHE A 149 -0.04 -28.73 -17.04
C PHE A 149 -0.70 -28.21 -15.74
N ALA A 150 -1.31 -27.02 -15.76
CA ALA A 150 -1.85 -26.39 -14.55
C ALA A 150 -2.91 -27.25 -13.85
N ALA A 151 -3.77 -27.93 -14.63
CA ALA A 151 -4.84 -28.78 -14.10
C ALA A 151 -4.29 -29.97 -13.30
N ASP A 152 -3.20 -30.60 -13.75
CA ASP A 152 -2.61 -31.75 -13.08
C ASP A 152 -2.04 -31.40 -11.70
N VAL A 153 -1.32 -30.24 -11.61
CA VAL A 153 -0.79 -29.78 -10.34
C VAL A 153 -1.91 -29.31 -9.41
N THR A 154 -2.90 -28.60 -9.95
CA THR A 154 -4.05 -28.10 -9.18
C THR A 154 -4.83 -29.26 -8.57
N LYS A 155 -5.08 -30.33 -9.35
CA LYS A 155 -5.78 -31.52 -8.86
C LYS A 155 -5.08 -32.18 -7.68
N LEU A 156 -3.77 -32.38 -7.73
CA LEU A 156 -3.02 -32.95 -6.61
C LEU A 156 -3.14 -32.11 -5.33
N ALA A 157 -3.08 -30.78 -5.47
CA ALA A 157 -3.21 -29.87 -4.33
C ALA A 157 -4.64 -29.89 -3.74
N GLU A 158 -5.67 -29.95 -4.58
CA GLU A 158 -7.08 -30.02 -4.18
C GLU A 158 -7.41 -31.36 -3.52
N ASP A 159 -6.96 -32.48 -4.11
CA ASP A 159 -7.17 -33.81 -3.55
C ASP A 159 -6.55 -33.92 -2.14
N ARG A 160 -5.33 -33.38 -1.95
CA ARG A 160 -4.71 -33.30 -0.63
C ARG A 160 -5.55 -32.47 0.36
N GLN A 161 -6.10 -31.34 -0.06
CA GLN A 161 -6.97 -30.54 0.81
C GLN A 161 -8.22 -31.28 1.25
N LYS A 162 -8.74 -32.16 0.39
CA LYS A 162 -9.88 -33.02 0.69
C LYS A 162 -9.49 -34.30 1.43
N LEU A 163 -8.20 -34.50 1.72
CA LEU A 163 -7.64 -35.71 2.34
C LEU A 163 -7.89 -36.98 1.50
N GLU A 164 -7.94 -36.83 0.18
CA GLU A 164 -8.03 -37.96 -0.73
C GLU A 164 -6.69 -38.72 -0.77
N PHE A 165 -6.78 -40.03 -0.70
CA PHE A 165 -5.60 -40.89 -0.68
C PHE A 165 -4.92 -40.98 -2.05
N ILE A 166 -3.59 -40.92 -2.07
CA ILE A 166 -2.77 -41.19 -3.23
C ILE A 166 -1.71 -42.25 -2.90
N SER A 167 -1.58 -43.31 -3.71
CA SER A 167 -0.51 -44.27 -3.51
C SER A 167 0.85 -43.71 -3.94
N ALA A 168 1.93 -44.25 -3.37
CA ALA A 168 3.29 -43.81 -3.70
C ALA A 168 3.63 -43.98 -5.20
N ASP A 169 3.12 -45.01 -5.84
CA ASP A 169 3.31 -45.26 -7.27
C ASP A 169 2.53 -44.21 -8.11
N ALA A 170 1.29 -43.95 -7.75
CA ALA A 170 0.49 -42.90 -8.40
C ALA A 170 1.09 -41.50 -8.22
N ALA A 171 1.65 -41.22 -7.05
CA ALA A 171 2.35 -39.96 -6.77
C ALA A 171 3.59 -39.79 -7.64
N ALA A 172 4.42 -40.83 -7.74
CA ALA A 172 5.61 -40.83 -8.61
C ALA A 172 5.24 -40.70 -10.10
N ALA A 173 4.19 -41.40 -10.55
CA ALA A 173 3.69 -41.32 -11.92
C ALA A 173 3.14 -39.90 -12.23
N ALA A 174 2.40 -39.30 -11.34
CA ALA A 174 1.89 -37.92 -11.50
C ALA A 174 3.04 -36.93 -11.69
N MET A 175 4.14 -37.06 -10.93
CA MET A 175 5.32 -36.20 -11.11
C MET A 175 6.00 -36.40 -12.47
N GLN A 176 6.02 -37.62 -13.00
CA GLN A 176 6.54 -37.86 -14.34
C GLN A 176 5.66 -37.26 -15.43
N VAL A 177 4.33 -37.37 -15.30
CA VAL A 177 3.36 -36.72 -16.23
C VAL A 177 3.55 -35.20 -16.22
N ILE A 178 3.60 -34.56 -15.06
CA ILE A 178 3.83 -33.14 -14.93
C ILE A 178 5.18 -32.75 -15.57
N SER A 179 6.25 -33.50 -15.29
CA SER A 179 7.57 -33.20 -15.87
C SER A 179 7.54 -33.24 -17.39
N ALA A 180 6.91 -34.28 -17.98
CA ALA A 180 6.78 -34.42 -19.43
C ALA A 180 5.94 -33.29 -20.05
N ALA A 181 4.82 -32.92 -19.41
CA ALA A 181 3.96 -31.83 -19.87
C ALA A 181 4.67 -30.47 -19.84
N VAL A 182 5.48 -30.19 -18.80
CA VAL A 182 6.29 -28.97 -18.69
C VAL A 182 7.38 -28.95 -19.76
N GLN A 183 8.05 -30.07 -20.02
CA GLN A 183 9.07 -30.17 -21.09
C GLN A 183 8.45 -29.97 -22.48
N ALA A 184 7.25 -30.48 -22.72
CA ALA A 184 6.51 -30.25 -23.94
C ALA A 184 6.13 -28.79 -24.11
N ALA A 185 5.68 -28.13 -23.03
CA ALA A 185 5.38 -26.70 -23.03
C ALA A 185 6.64 -25.85 -23.28
N GLN A 186 7.80 -26.23 -22.73
CA GLN A 186 9.09 -25.59 -23.02
C GLN A 186 9.47 -25.75 -24.51
N ALA A 187 9.35 -26.92 -25.07
CA ALA A 187 9.64 -27.15 -26.48
C ALA A 187 8.69 -26.37 -27.41
N ALA A 188 7.41 -26.28 -27.06
CA ALA A 188 6.45 -25.43 -27.77
C ALA A 188 6.80 -23.94 -27.71
N LEU A 189 7.25 -23.45 -26.54
CA LEU A 189 7.74 -22.08 -26.36
C LEU A 189 8.99 -21.83 -27.20
N ASP A 190 9.92 -22.77 -27.24
CA ASP A 190 11.15 -22.69 -28.05
C ASP A 190 10.82 -22.62 -29.54
N ALA A 191 9.93 -23.47 -30.03
CA ALA A 191 9.45 -23.45 -31.40
C ALA A 191 8.71 -22.16 -31.76
N MET A 192 7.86 -21.65 -30.85
CA MET A 192 7.12 -20.41 -31.04
C MET A 192 8.04 -19.20 -31.19
N LEU A 193 9.15 -19.17 -30.48
CA LEU A 193 10.10 -18.05 -30.46
C LEU A 193 11.31 -18.24 -31.40
N ALA A 194 11.40 -19.35 -32.12
CA ALA A 194 12.52 -19.66 -33.01
C ALA A 194 12.72 -18.62 -34.14
N GLY A 195 11.64 -17.95 -34.56
CA GLY A 195 11.68 -16.90 -35.59
C GLY A 195 12.11 -15.51 -35.08
N GLY A 196 12.43 -15.36 -33.79
CA GLY A 196 12.84 -14.08 -33.19
C GLY A 196 11.71 -13.04 -33.03
N VAL A 197 10.50 -13.35 -33.48
CA VAL A 197 9.32 -12.46 -33.38
C VAL A 197 8.31 -13.08 -32.44
N ARG A 198 7.86 -12.30 -31.45
CA ARG A 198 6.79 -12.75 -30.55
C ARG A 198 5.45 -12.78 -31.30
N PRO A 199 4.63 -13.83 -31.12
CA PRO A 199 3.28 -13.86 -31.68
C PRO A 199 2.41 -12.70 -31.16
N SER A 200 1.44 -12.30 -31.96
CA SER A 200 0.43 -11.31 -31.56
C SER A 200 -0.28 -11.77 -30.28
N GLY A 201 -0.45 -10.88 -29.33
CA GLY A 201 -1.04 -11.18 -28.01
C GLY A 201 -0.04 -11.68 -26.96
N MET A 202 1.18 -12.08 -27.32
CA MET A 202 2.23 -12.52 -26.41
C MET A 202 3.00 -11.33 -25.81
N THR A 203 2.32 -10.53 -25.02
CA THR A 203 2.90 -9.33 -24.39
C THR A 203 3.82 -9.67 -23.22
N PRO A 204 4.72 -8.77 -22.78
CA PRO A 204 5.49 -8.96 -21.54
C PRO A 204 4.63 -9.24 -20.33
N ALA A 205 3.47 -8.59 -20.18
CA ALA A 205 2.51 -8.81 -19.11
C ALA A 205 1.94 -10.26 -19.12
N VAL A 206 1.63 -10.81 -20.29
CA VAL A 206 1.20 -12.22 -20.44
C VAL A 206 2.32 -13.17 -20.00
N GLY A 207 3.57 -12.90 -20.41
CA GLY A 207 4.72 -13.69 -19.97
C GLY A 207 4.95 -13.65 -18.48
N LEU A 208 4.83 -12.47 -17.87
CA LEU A 208 4.93 -12.28 -16.43
C LEU A 208 3.80 -13.02 -15.71
N ARG A 209 2.56 -12.89 -16.17
CA ARG A 209 1.39 -13.58 -15.58
C ARG A 209 1.52 -15.11 -15.68
N ALA A 210 1.98 -15.63 -16.81
CA ALA A 210 2.24 -17.06 -16.98
C ALA A 210 3.36 -17.55 -16.05
N SER A 211 4.47 -16.82 -15.94
CA SER A 211 5.56 -17.11 -15.01
C SER A 211 5.08 -17.15 -13.56
N GLN A 212 4.34 -16.12 -13.12
CA GLN A 212 3.75 -16.06 -11.77
C GLN A 212 2.80 -17.24 -11.50
N ARG A 213 2.02 -17.67 -12.53
CA ARG A 213 1.18 -18.86 -12.40
C ARG A 213 2.02 -20.13 -12.20
N VAL A 214 3.10 -20.32 -12.94
CA VAL A 214 4.01 -21.46 -12.76
C VAL A 214 4.62 -21.44 -11.35
N ASP A 215 5.02 -20.26 -10.85
CA ASP A 215 5.57 -20.14 -9.49
C ASP A 215 4.54 -20.47 -8.41
N ALA A 216 3.29 -20.06 -8.59
CA ALA A 216 2.20 -20.44 -7.68
C ALA A 216 1.93 -21.96 -7.69
N LEU A 217 1.97 -22.57 -8.86
CA LEU A 217 1.85 -24.05 -9.00
C LEU A 217 3.03 -24.77 -8.37
N ARG A 218 4.26 -24.25 -8.49
CA ARG A 218 5.45 -24.80 -7.80
C ARG A 218 5.25 -24.76 -6.27
N GLY A 219 4.72 -23.65 -5.75
CA GLY A 219 4.40 -23.53 -4.33
C GLY A 219 3.35 -24.54 -3.87
N ALA A 220 2.29 -24.73 -4.64
CA ALA A 220 1.25 -25.72 -4.35
C ALA A 220 1.80 -27.15 -4.37
N LEU A 221 2.63 -27.47 -5.37
CA LEU A 221 3.28 -28.78 -5.48
C LEU A 221 4.27 -29.04 -4.35
N GLN A 222 5.03 -28.03 -3.91
CA GLN A 222 5.92 -28.13 -2.76
C GLN A 222 5.14 -28.44 -1.47
N GLN A 223 4.02 -27.75 -1.24
CA GLN A 223 3.16 -28.00 -0.07
C GLN A 223 2.54 -29.40 -0.12
N TRP A 224 2.11 -29.83 -1.31
CA TRP A 224 1.62 -31.20 -1.51
C TRP A 224 2.70 -32.23 -1.20
N PHE A 225 3.91 -32.09 -1.73
CA PHE A 225 5.03 -33.00 -1.47
C PHE A 225 5.40 -33.02 0.02
N ALA A 226 5.52 -31.87 0.67
CA ALA A 226 5.90 -31.77 2.08
C ALA A 226 4.85 -32.38 3.02
N PHE A 227 3.60 -32.51 2.60
CA PHE A 227 2.54 -33.13 3.40
C PHE A 227 2.76 -34.65 3.58
N TYR A 228 3.29 -35.34 2.56
CA TYR A 228 3.49 -36.79 2.59
C TYR A 228 4.94 -37.17 2.91
N ASN A 229 5.90 -36.44 2.38
CA ASN A 229 7.31 -36.78 2.51
C ASN A 229 7.79 -36.70 3.96
N GLY A 230 8.40 -37.79 4.44
CA GLY A 230 8.83 -37.92 5.84
C GLY A 230 7.75 -38.47 6.77
N TYR A 231 6.49 -38.59 6.32
CA TYR A 231 5.36 -39.11 7.10
C TYR A 231 4.83 -40.43 6.53
N ASP A 232 4.84 -40.59 5.20
CA ASP A 232 4.52 -41.85 4.52
C ASP A 232 5.82 -42.50 4.04
N PRO A 233 6.23 -43.67 4.60
CA PRO A 233 7.48 -44.34 4.21
C PRO A 233 7.51 -44.79 2.75
N ALA A 234 6.37 -45.24 2.20
CA ALA A 234 6.30 -45.69 0.80
C ALA A 234 6.42 -44.50 -0.16
N PHE A 235 5.74 -43.40 0.16
CA PHE A 235 5.86 -42.14 -0.58
C PHE A 235 7.30 -41.61 -0.52
N SER A 236 7.89 -41.56 0.68
CA SER A 236 9.26 -41.08 0.90
C SER A 236 10.33 -41.89 0.20
N ALA A 237 10.06 -43.19 -0.11
CA ALA A 237 10.95 -44.02 -0.88
C ALA A 237 10.86 -43.79 -2.40
N LYS A 238 9.67 -43.41 -2.93
CA LYS A 238 9.42 -43.40 -4.39
C LYS A 238 9.25 -41.99 -4.98
N ALA A 239 8.65 -41.06 -4.25
CA ALA A 239 8.27 -39.76 -4.78
C ALA A 239 9.38 -38.68 -4.83
N PRO A 240 10.43 -38.65 -3.97
CA PRO A 240 11.39 -37.55 -3.93
C PRO A 240 12.13 -37.30 -5.25
N ALA A 241 12.65 -38.31 -5.90
CA ALA A 241 13.39 -38.14 -7.16
C ALA A 241 12.50 -37.61 -8.31
N PRO A 242 11.28 -38.19 -8.57
CA PRO A 242 10.34 -37.63 -9.53
C PRO A 242 9.90 -36.21 -9.19
N TYR A 243 9.65 -35.88 -7.90
CA TYR A 243 9.31 -34.55 -7.46
C TYR A 243 10.43 -33.54 -7.74
N GLN A 244 11.68 -33.88 -7.43
CA GLN A 244 12.83 -33.00 -7.70
C GLN A 244 12.99 -32.73 -9.21
N ALA A 245 12.76 -33.74 -10.05
CA ALA A 245 12.76 -33.57 -11.50
C ALA A 245 11.66 -32.58 -11.95
N ALA A 246 10.42 -32.75 -11.46
CA ALA A 246 9.30 -31.87 -11.77
C ALA A 246 9.55 -30.43 -11.28
N ALA A 247 10.04 -30.25 -10.06
CA ALA A 247 10.37 -28.95 -9.50
C ALA A 247 11.47 -28.22 -10.31
N LYS A 248 12.48 -28.97 -10.79
CA LYS A 248 13.55 -28.43 -11.63
C LYS A 248 13.03 -27.91 -12.98
N VAL A 249 12.22 -28.71 -13.69
CA VAL A 249 11.70 -28.28 -15.01
C VAL A 249 10.70 -27.16 -14.89
N LEU A 250 9.86 -27.13 -13.84
CA LEU A 250 8.96 -26.01 -13.54
C LEU A 250 9.74 -24.72 -13.28
N THR A 251 10.85 -24.80 -12.53
CA THR A 251 11.71 -23.63 -12.26
C THR A 251 12.34 -23.09 -13.55
N ALA A 252 12.87 -23.97 -14.39
CA ALA A 252 13.46 -23.59 -15.67
C ALA A 252 12.42 -22.95 -16.61
N TYR A 253 11.21 -23.52 -16.65
CA TYR A 253 10.12 -23.00 -17.48
C TYR A 253 9.62 -21.62 -17.01
N SER A 254 9.42 -21.45 -15.70
CA SER A 254 9.08 -20.14 -15.14
C SER A 254 10.14 -19.08 -15.50
N THR A 255 11.42 -19.44 -15.38
CA THR A 255 12.53 -18.55 -15.78
C THR A 255 12.48 -18.23 -17.29
N ALA A 256 12.22 -19.23 -18.14
CA ALA A 256 12.12 -19.02 -19.59
C ALA A 256 10.96 -18.08 -19.95
N LEU A 257 9.78 -18.25 -19.37
CA LEU A 257 8.63 -17.35 -19.55
C LEU A 257 8.97 -15.93 -19.12
N ARG A 258 9.58 -15.77 -17.94
CA ARG A 258 9.97 -14.49 -17.36
C ARG A 258 10.97 -13.77 -18.27
N GLN A 259 12.00 -14.45 -18.75
CA GLN A 259 13.05 -13.85 -19.55
C GLN A 259 12.63 -13.62 -21.01
N ARG A 260 12.07 -14.65 -21.66
CA ARG A 260 11.89 -14.65 -23.12
C ARG A 260 10.60 -13.97 -23.58
N ILE A 261 9.55 -14.01 -22.75
CA ILE A 261 8.31 -13.28 -23.00
C ILE A 261 8.24 -12.04 -22.12
N GLY A 262 8.47 -12.17 -20.81
CA GLY A 262 8.40 -11.07 -19.85
C GLY A 262 9.47 -9.99 -20.04
N GLY A 263 10.62 -10.33 -20.64
CA GLY A 263 11.73 -9.38 -20.84
C GLY A 263 12.55 -9.09 -19.57
N LEU A 264 12.36 -9.88 -18.50
CA LEU A 264 13.03 -9.67 -17.21
C LEU A 264 14.29 -10.53 -17.11
N ALA A 265 15.44 -9.94 -16.74
CA ALA A 265 16.72 -10.64 -16.70
C ALA A 265 16.85 -11.68 -15.56
N GLY A 266 16.08 -11.53 -14.47
CA GLY A 266 16.17 -12.39 -13.29
C GLY A 266 15.65 -13.81 -13.47
N ALA A 267 16.17 -14.76 -12.66
CA ALA A 267 15.61 -16.09 -12.54
C ALA A 267 14.26 -16.08 -11.81
N ALA A 268 13.50 -17.18 -11.92
CA ALA A 268 12.28 -17.36 -11.13
C ALA A 268 12.58 -17.20 -9.62
N PRO A 269 11.75 -16.48 -8.87
CA PRO A 269 11.96 -16.29 -7.44
C PRO A 269 11.92 -17.64 -6.69
N PRO A 270 12.63 -17.76 -5.56
CA PRO A 270 12.50 -18.93 -4.72
C PRO A 270 11.03 -19.06 -4.26
N VAL A 271 10.54 -20.30 -4.19
CA VAL A 271 9.20 -20.55 -3.63
C VAL A 271 9.25 -20.20 -2.15
N PRO A 272 8.37 -19.30 -1.66
CA PRO A 272 8.30 -19.01 -0.23
C PRO A 272 8.08 -20.32 0.54
N ALA A 273 8.85 -20.54 1.61
CA ALA A 273 8.53 -21.61 2.54
C ALA A 273 7.07 -21.38 2.97
N GLY A 274 6.23 -22.41 2.81
CA GLY A 274 4.81 -22.31 3.14
C GLY A 274 4.61 -21.70 4.54
N PRO A 275 3.45 -21.13 4.85
CA PRO A 275 3.22 -20.55 6.16
C PRO A 275 3.51 -21.62 7.21
N GLY A 276 4.63 -21.45 7.92
CA GLY A 276 4.93 -22.28 9.07
C GLY A 276 3.71 -22.23 9.98
N MET A 277 3.35 -23.37 10.59
CA MET A 277 2.28 -23.44 11.60
C MET A 277 2.67 -22.63 12.84
N GLY A 278 2.77 -21.32 12.69
CA GLY A 278 2.93 -20.32 13.71
C GLY A 278 1.66 -19.49 13.74
N GLY A 279 0.61 -20.00 14.38
CA GLY A 279 -0.64 -19.29 14.61
C GLY A 279 -0.43 -18.05 15.46
N GLY A 280 -0.13 -16.93 14.84
CA GLY A 280 -0.26 -15.60 15.43
C GLY A 280 -1.66 -15.07 15.13
N ARG A 281 -2.59 -15.12 16.10
CA ARG A 281 -3.78 -14.28 16.12
C ARG A 281 -3.31 -12.82 16.19
N GLY A 282 -3.24 -12.19 15.05
CA GLY A 282 -2.98 -10.77 14.90
C GLY A 282 -3.64 -10.33 13.62
N GLY A 283 -4.95 -10.03 13.68
CA GLY A 283 -5.65 -9.26 12.66
C GLY A 283 -5.12 -7.83 12.67
N GLY A 284 -3.89 -7.64 12.24
CA GLY A 284 -3.31 -6.33 11.98
C GLY A 284 -3.18 -6.18 10.49
N ARG A 285 -3.89 -5.20 9.95
CA ARG A 285 -3.62 -4.44 8.74
C ARG A 285 -2.70 -5.12 7.75
N GLY A 286 -3.25 -5.30 6.53
CA GLY A 286 -2.53 -5.49 5.30
C GLY A 286 -1.07 -5.91 5.51
N GLY A 287 -0.84 -7.13 5.99
CA GLY A 287 0.48 -7.73 5.92
C GLY A 287 0.83 -7.70 4.45
N GLN A 288 1.58 -6.68 4.05
CA GLN A 288 2.24 -6.71 2.77
C GLN A 288 2.95 -8.05 2.71
N ALA A 289 2.63 -8.85 1.72
CA ALA A 289 3.45 -10.00 1.38
C ALA A 289 4.91 -9.55 1.44
N PRO A 290 5.86 -10.41 1.87
CA PRO A 290 7.26 -10.04 1.85
C PRO A 290 7.54 -9.45 0.47
N GLU A 291 7.89 -8.15 0.45
CA GLU A 291 8.14 -7.46 -0.81
C GLU A 291 9.24 -8.21 -1.54
N PRO A 292 9.06 -8.52 -2.81
CA PRO A 292 10.12 -9.16 -3.58
C PRO A 292 11.35 -8.26 -3.50
N VAL A 293 12.49 -8.87 -3.21
CA VAL A 293 13.80 -8.19 -3.23
C VAL A 293 13.87 -7.40 -4.54
N ALA A 294 14.17 -6.11 -4.43
CA ALA A 294 14.33 -5.27 -5.62
C ALA A 294 15.42 -5.91 -6.50
N SER A 295 14.99 -6.49 -7.61
CA SER A 295 15.93 -6.85 -8.67
C SER A 295 16.22 -5.59 -9.48
N ASP A 296 17.42 -5.50 -10.05
CA ASP A 296 17.76 -4.45 -11.04
C ASP A 296 17.06 -4.69 -12.39
N ASP A 297 16.09 -5.63 -12.41
CA ASP A 297 15.33 -5.99 -13.59
C ASP A 297 14.43 -4.84 -14.07
N GLU A 298 14.20 -4.81 -15.36
CA GLU A 298 13.22 -3.93 -16.00
C GLU A 298 11.84 -4.07 -15.35
N ILE A 299 11.12 -2.95 -15.19
CA ILE A 299 9.76 -2.94 -14.67
C ILE A 299 8.79 -3.28 -15.81
N VAL A 300 8.04 -4.35 -15.69
CA VAL A 300 7.03 -4.76 -16.68
C VAL A 300 5.63 -4.37 -16.24
N GLY A 301 5.19 -4.84 -15.10
CA GLY A 301 3.82 -4.64 -14.60
C GLY A 301 2.75 -5.40 -15.40
N ASP A 302 1.51 -5.26 -14.95
CA ASP A 302 0.34 -5.91 -15.55
C ASP A 302 -0.82 -4.91 -15.72
N PRO A 303 -0.89 -4.17 -16.85
CA PRO A 303 -1.95 -3.19 -17.10
C PRO A 303 -3.29 -3.88 -17.29
N ILE A 304 -4.33 -3.46 -16.53
CA ILE A 304 -5.66 -4.09 -16.55
C ILE A 304 -6.60 -3.56 -17.63
N GLY A 305 -6.19 -2.57 -18.38
CA GLY A 305 -6.99 -1.93 -19.41
C GLY A 305 -8.12 -1.05 -18.87
N ARG A 306 -8.80 -0.37 -19.80
CA ARG A 306 -9.89 0.55 -19.48
C ARG A 306 -11.08 -0.14 -18.84
N GLU A 307 -11.46 -1.33 -19.31
CA GLU A 307 -12.55 -2.12 -18.76
C GLU A 307 -12.29 -2.50 -17.30
N GLY A 308 -11.09 -3.05 -17.01
CA GLY A 308 -10.69 -3.39 -15.66
C GLY A 308 -10.66 -2.20 -14.71
N LEU A 309 -10.23 -1.02 -15.18
CA LEU A 309 -10.28 0.21 -14.37
C LEU A 309 -11.72 0.63 -14.06
N LEU A 310 -12.64 0.53 -15.01
CA LEU A 310 -14.06 0.85 -14.77
C LEU A 310 -14.73 -0.14 -13.81
N GLU A 311 -14.38 -1.43 -13.90
CA GLU A 311 -14.81 -2.45 -12.93
C GLU A 311 -14.35 -2.08 -11.50
N ASP A 312 -13.07 -1.70 -11.34
CA ASP A 312 -12.51 -1.33 -10.04
C ASP A 312 -13.12 -0.01 -9.52
N LEU A 313 -13.29 1.00 -10.36
CA LEU A 313 -13.91 2.27 -9.98
C LEU A 313 -15.37 2.08 -9.52
N ALA A 314 -16.12 1.19 -10.17
CA ALA A 314 -17.47 0.85 -9.72
C ALA A 314 -17.48 0.17 -8.35
N GLY A 315 -16.51 -0.74 -8.08
CA GLY A 315 -16.30 -1.37 -6.78
C GLY A 315 -15.96 -0.39 -5.66
N GLU A 316 -15.24 0.68 -6.00
CA GLU A 316 -14.82 1.75 -5.08
C GLU A 316 -15.84 2.90 -4.96
N ALA A 317 -16.98 2.78 -5.63
CA ALA A 317 -18.01 3.82 -5.68
C ALA A 317 -17.51 5.17 -6.22
N ILE A 318 -16.69 5.15 -7.27
CA ILE A 318 -16.14 6.35 -7.94
C ILE A 318 -16.82 6.55 -9.30
N PRO A 319 -17.71 7.54 -9.46
CA PRO A 319 -18.47 7.73 -10.71
C PRO A 319 -17.76 8.61 -11.75
N TYR A 320 -16.44 8.44 -11.87
CA TYR A 320 -15.61 9.09 -12.89
C TYR A 320 -14.95 8.04 -13.78
N SER A 321 -14.71 8.38 -15.05
CA SER A 321 -13.88 7.55 -15.92
C SER A 321 -12.39 7.72 -15.58
N PRO A 322 -11.52 6.77 -15.98
CA PRO A 322 -10.07 6.93 -15.81
C PRO A 322 -9.54 8.23 -16.42
N GLU A 323 -10.05 8.62 -17.59
CA GLU A 323 -9.68 9.84 -18.29
C GLU A 323 -10.09 11.10 -17.51
N GLN A 324 -11.26 11.08 -16.89
CA GLN A 324 -11.71 12.17 -16.02
C GLN A 324 -10.85 12.29 -14.75
N LEU A 325 -10.42 11.16 -14.18
CA LEU A 325 -9.50 11.17 -13.04
C LEU A 325 -8.12 11.71 -13.43
N ILE A 326 -7.60 11.37 -14.63
CA ILE A 326 -6.35 11.96 -15.14
C ILE A 326 -6.49 13.48 -15.27
N GLU A 327 -7.64 13.98 -15.76
CA GLU A 327 -7.88 15.41 -15.86
C GLU A 327 -7.95 16.08 -14.48
N ILE A 328 -8.56 15.44 -13.48
CA ILE A 328 -8.50 15.91 -12.08
C ILE A 328 -7.05 15.98 -11.61
N GLY A 329 -6.26 14.94 -11.89
CA GLY A 329 -4.84 14.92 -11.58
C GLY A 329 -4.07 16.08 -12.23
N ASN A 330 -4.33 16.38 -13.50
CA ASN A 330 -3.72 17.49 -14.22
C ASN A 330 -4.07 18.86 -13.58
N ARG A 331 -5.32 19.07 -13.19
CA ARG A 331 -5.76 20.31 -12.53
C ARG A 331 -5.12 20.49 -11.15
N GLU A 332 -5.09 19.43 -10.34
CA GLU A 332 -4.42 19.47 -9.03
C GLU A 332 -2.90 19.70 -9.18
N TYR A 333 -2.29 19.08 -10.19
CA TYR A 333 -0.88 19.31 -10.53
C TYR A 333 -0.62 20.78 -10.91
N ALA A 334 -1.42 21.34 -11.80
CA ALA A 334 -1.29 22.72 -12.25
C ALA A 334 -1.47 23.72 -11.09
N TRP A 335 -2.41 23.45 -10.18
CA TRP A 335 -2.58 24.24 -8.97
C TRP A 335 -1.32 24.16 -8.09
N CYS A 336 -0.76 22.96 -7.85
CA CYS A 336 0.46 22.80 -7.08
C CYS A 336 1.64 23.57 -7.71
N GLU A 337 1.80 23.50 -9.04
CA GLU A 337 2.86 24.22 -9.75
C GLU A 337 2.73 25.74 -9.57
N ALA A 338 1.51 26.26 -9.63
CA ALA A 338 1.26 27.68 -9.40
C ALA A 338 1.63 28.11 -7.96
N GLU A 339 1.27 27.33 -6.95
CA GLU A 339 1.64 27.60 -5.55
C GLU A 339 3.15 27.40 -5.31
N MET A 340 3.79 26.41 -5.94
CA MET A 340 5.25 26.21 -5.91
C MET A 340 5.99 27.46 -6.44
N LYS A 341 5.54 28.03 -7.56
CA LYS A 341 6.11 29.27 -8.10
C LYS A 341 5.98 30.44 -7.14
N LYS A 342 4.87 30.56 -6.41
CA LYS A 342 4.71 31.62 -5.38
C LYS A 342 5.75 31.46 -4.28
N ALA A 343 5.85 30.26 -3.68
CA ALA A 343 6.84 29.99 -2.63
C ALA A 343 8.29 30.13 -3.15
N SER A 344 8.56 29.75 -4.41
CA SER A 344 9.86 29.89 -5.05
C SER A 344 10.29 31.36 -5.19
N ARG A 345 9.36 32.27 -5.58
CA ARG A 345 9.64 33.71 -5.64
C ARG A 345 9.98 34.28 -4.27
N GLU A 346 9.29 33.85 -3.20
CA GLU A 346 9.59 34.26 -1.82
C GLU A 346 10.99 33.82 -1.36
N LEU A 347 11.47 32.69 -1.88
CA LEU A 347 12.84 32.17 -1.61
C LEU A 347 13.90 32.82 -2.52
N GLY A 348 13.51 33.69 -3.45
CA GLY A 348 14.44 34.39 -4.36
C GLY A 348 14.83 33.61 -5.63
N PHE A 349 14.16 32.52 -5.95
CA PHE A 349 14.42 31.71 -7.15
C PHE A 349 13.52 32.07 -8.34
N GLY A 350 12.68 33.11 -8.24
CA GLY A 350 11.73 33.47 -9.28
C GLY A 350 10.74 32.31 -9.53
N ASP A 351 10.44 32.04 -10.81
CA ASP A 351 9.52 30.97 -11.20
C ASP A 351 10.20 29.59 -11.32
N ASP A 352 11.50 29.52 -11.07
CA ASP A 352 12.27 28.27 -11.09
C ASP A 352 12.07 27.48 -9.79
N TRP A 353 10.88 26.92 -9.64
CA TRP A 353 10.50 26.17 -8.45
C TRP A 353 11.30 24.87 -8.29
N LEU A 354 11.88 24.32 -9.37
CA LEU A 354 12.76 23.15 -9.27
C LEU A 354 14.07 23.48 -8.54
N LYS A 355 14.66 24.68 -8.80
CA LYS A 355 15.80 25.16 -8.02
C LYS A 355 15.43 25.45 -6.57
N ALA A 356 14.23 26.01 -6.32
CA ALA A 356 13.75 26.21 -4.96
C ALA A 356 13.58 24.88 -4.22
N LEU A 357 13.00 23.88 -4.87
CA LEU A 357 12.86 22.52 -4.33
C LEU A 357 14.23 21.89 -4.02
N ASP A 358 15.19 22.03 -4.93
CA ASP A 358 16.56 21.52 -4.72
C ASP A 358 17.21 22.20 -3.49
N ALA A 359 17.10 23.49 -3.37
CA ALA A 359 17.60 24.25 -2.21
C ALA A 359 16.92 23.80 -0.89
N VAL A 360 15.61 23.52 -0.92
CA VAL A 360 14.87 23.02 0.25
C VAL A 360 15.28 21.58 0.60
N LYS A 361 15.45 20.72 -0.39
CA LYS A 361 15.96 19.34 -0.18
C LYS A 361 17.37 19.32 0.44
N ASN A 362 18.19 20.32 0.15
CA ASN A 362 19.54 20.43 0.73
C ASN A 362 19.52 20.88 2.21
N LYS A 363 18.36 21.24 2.79
CA LYS A 363 18.18 21.50 4.22
C LYS A 363 17.82 20.23 4.99
N TYR A 364 18.54 19.15 4.78
CA TYR A 364 18.35 17.88 5.48
C TYR A 364 19.08 17.86 6.83
N VAL A 365 18.65 16.98 7.73
CA VAL A 365 19.38 16.73 8.98
C VAL A 365 20.52 15.73 8.73
N PRO A 366 21.66 15.85 9.46
CA PRO A 366 22.73 14.87 9.36
C PRO A 366 22.25 13.45 9.65
N ALA A 367 22.95 12.46 9.10
CA ALA A 367 22.69 11.06 9.41
C ALA A 367 22.73 10.83 10.94
N GLY A 368 21.71 10.12 11.47
CA GLY A 368 21.50 9.97 12.91
C GLY A 368 20.54 11.01 13.52
N GLY A 369 20.24 12.11 12.84
CA GLY A 369 19.30 13.14 13.28
C GLY A 369 17.81 12.85 12.97
N GLN A 370 17.53 11.92 12.05
CA GLN A 370 16.18 11.63 11.57
C GLN A 370 15.20 11.21 12.67
N PRO A 371 15.54 10.33 13.63
CA PRO A 371 14.59 9.96 14.68
C PRO A 371 14.11 11.14 15.52
N ALA A 372 15.02 12.05 15.85
CA ALA A 372 14.67 13.26 16.60
C ALA A 372 13.80 14.21 15.78
N MET A 373 14.14 14.40 14.49
CA MET A 373 13.36 15.21 13.56
C MET A 373 11.92 14.68 13.42
N ILE A 374 11.76 13.39 13.18
CA ILE A 374 10.44 12.76 13.00
C ILE A 374 9.61 12.84 14.27
N ARG A 375 10.19 12.56 15.44
CA ARG A 375 9.53 12.75 16.73
C ARG A 375 9.03 14.19 16.88
N ASN A 376 9.87 15.16 16.57
CA ASN A 376 9.54 16.57 16.72
C ASN A 376 8.38 16.98 15.78
N LEU A 377 8.42 16.55 14.52
CA LEU A 377 7.32 16.78 13.57
C LEU A 377 6.01 16.11 14.01
N ALA A 378 6.08 14.90 14.57
CA ALA A 378 4.91 14.19 15.10
C ALA A 378 4.27 14.95 16.28
N LEU A 379 5.08 15.38 17.25
CA LEU A 379 4.61 16.14 18.41
C LEU A 379 4.04 17.50 17.99
N GLU A 380 4.65 18.18 17.02
CA GLU A 380 4.16 19.43 16.48
C GLU A 380 2.77 19.27 15.83
N ALA A 381 2.62 18.25 14.96
CA ALA A 381 1.34 17.99 14.30
C ALA A 381 0.23 17.64 15.30
N GLU A 382 0.53 16.80 16.29
CA GLU A 382 -0.42 16.46 17.35
C GLU A 382 -0.80 17.67 18.20
N ALA A 383 0.17 18.49 18.60
CA ALA A 383 -0.09 19.72 19.34
C ALA A 383 -0.94 20.69 18.53
N TYR A 384 -0.68 20.79 17.22
CA TYR A 384 -1.44 21.68 16.33
C TYR A 384 -2.91 21.28 16.24
N VAL A 385 -3.22 19.98 15.98
CA VAL A 385 -4.61 19.52 15.85
C VAL A 385 -5.37 19.63 17.17
N LYS A 386 -4.70 19.47 18.31
CA LYS A 386 -5.29 19.66 19.66
C LYS A 386 -5.55 21.15 19.94
N ALA A 387 -4.59 22.02 19.66
CA ALA A 387 -4.73 23.47 19.91
C ALA A 387 -5.83 24.13 19.07
N HIS A 388 -6.08 23.62 17.86
CA HIS A 388 -7.12 24.13 16.96
C HIS A 388 -8.43 23.33 17.03
N ASP A 389 -8.54 22.39 17.95
CA ASP A 389 -9.73 21.54 18.15
C ASP A 389 -10.23 20.88 16.84
N LEU A 390 -9.29 20.28 16.06
CA LEU A 390 -9.60 19.76 14.74
C LEU A 390 -10.10 18.31 14.75
N VAL A 391 -9.66 17.49 15.70
CA VAL A 391 -10.06 16.09 15.87
C VAL A 391 -9.77 15.62 17.28
N THR A 392 -10.56 14.66 17.77
CA THR A 392 -10.29 14.01 19.06
C THR A 392 -9.11 13.05 18.93
N VAL A 393 -8.08 13.29 19.76
CA VAL A 393 -6.92 12.40 19.86
C VAL A 393 -6.99 11.66 21.20
N PRO A 394 -7.35 10.35 21.19
CA PRO A 394 -7.37 9.56 22.41
C PRO A 394 -5.99 9.50 23.07
N PRO A 395 -5.86 9.63 24.40
CA PRO A 395 -4.56 9.58 25.10
C PRO A 395 -3.75 8.34 24.75
N LEU A 396 -4.40 7.18 24.70
CA LEU A 396 -3.72 5.94 24.33
C LEU A 396 -3.15 5.98 22.89
N ALA A 397 -3.83 6.61 21.94
CA ALA A 397 -3.30 6.77 20.57
C ALA A 397 -2.04 7.63 20.55
N SER A 398 -2.01 8.74 21.35
CA SER A 398 -0.80 9.55 21.53
C SER A 398 0.38 8.74 22.06
N ASP A 399 0.12 7.81 22.98
CA ASP A 399 1.16 7.17 23.79
C ASP A 399 1.78 5.93 23.14
N ILE A 400 1.05 5.21 22.26
CA ILE A 400 1.46 3.88 21.82
C ILE A 400 2.20 3.83 20.47
N TRP A 401 2.24 4.90 19.70
CA TRP A 401 2.95 4.85 18.43
C TRP A 401 4.46 4.65 18.63
N ARG A 402 5.06 3.90 17.72
CA ARG A 402 6.47 3.51 17.76
C ARG A 402 7.18 3.89 16.46
N MET A 403 8.50 3.88 16.49
CA MET A 403 9.35 4.12 15.33
C MET A 403 10.29 2.92 15.12
N GLN A 404 10.49 2.56 13.86
CA GLN A 404 11.52 1.60 13.45
C GLN A 404 12.21 2.07 12.17
N MET A 405 13.45 1.66 11.98
CA MET A 405 14.19 1.90 10.74
C MET A 405 13.87 0.78 9.73
N MET A 406 13.71 1.15 8.45
CA MET A 406 13.57 0.16 7.38
C MET A 406 14.90 -0.53 7.10
N SER A 407 14.85 -1.81 6.72
CA SER A 407 16.04 -2.48 6.22
C SER A 407 16.52 -1.87 4.90
N PRO A 408 17.81 -1.99 4.54
CA PRO A 408 18.33 -1.49 3.26
C PRO A 408 17.56 -2.00 2.05
N GLU A 409 17.19 -3.28 2.05
CA GLU A 409 16.46 -3.93 0.96
C GLU A 409 15.07 -3.31 0.79
N ARG A 410 14.37 -3.06 1.89
CA ARG A 410 13.04 -2.45 1.87
C ARG A 410 13.09 -1.00 1.37
N GLN A 411 14.16 -0.26 1.67
CA GLN A 411 14.30 1.13 1.22
C GLN A 411 14.45 1.26 -0.30
N ARG A 412 14.94 0.22 -1.00
CA ARG A 412 15.04 0.20 -2.47
C ARG A 412 13.67 0.21 -3.17
N VAL A 413 12.64 -0.28 -2.51
CA VAL A 413 11.25 -0.30 -3.01
C VAL A 413 10.33 0.67 -2.25
N ASN A 414 10.74 1.13 -1.08
CA ASN A 414 10.03 2.11 -0.25
C ASN A 414 10.99 3.21 0.20
N PRO A 415 11.33 4.16 -0.67
CA PRO A 415 12.28 5.22 -0.35
C PRO A 415 11.73 6.27 0.63
N PHE A 416 10.44 6.17 0.98
CA PHE A 416 9.73 7.07 1.89
C PHE A 416 9.25 6.34 3.15
N PHE A 417 8.64 7.09 4.07
CA PHE A 417 8.07 6.52 5.30
C PHE A 417 6.83 5.67 5.00
N THR A 418 6.55 4.73 5.89
CA THR A 418 5.27 4.03 5.95
C THR A 418 4.77 4.05 7.38
N GLY A 419 3.47 4.16 7.59
CA GLY A 419 2.89 4.46 8.88
C GLY A 419 1.94 3.46 9.46
N GLY A 420 1.28 3.92 10.47
CA GLY A 420 0.39 3.19 11.36
C GLY A 420 0.85 3.36 12.80
N GLU A 421 0.54 2.41 13.67
CA GLU A 421 1.02 2.41 15.06
C GLU A 421 2.55 2.38 15.14
N THR A 422 3.21 1.84 14.13
CA THR A 422 4.66 1.92 13.98
C THR A 422 4.99 2.67 12.70
N ILE A 423 5.62 3.86 12.83
CA ILE A 423 6.19 4.54 11.67
C ILE A 423 7.51 3.86 11.30
N SER A 424 7.59 3.38 10.06
CA SER A 424 8.83 2.82 9.50
C SER A 424 9.52 3.91 8.69
N VAL A 425 10.76 4.17 9.04
CA VAL A 425 11.52 5.32 8.55
C VAL A 425 12.54 4.88 7.52
N SER A 426 12.48 5.47 6.34
CA SER A 426 13.57 5.38 5.38
C SER A 426 14.75 6.21 5.88
N TYR A 427 15.91 5.61 5.96
CA TYR A 427 17.07 6.12 6.67
C TYR A 427 18.36 5.72 5.96
N PRO A 428 19.34 6.62 5.77
CA PRO A 428 20.61 6.23 5.18
C PRO A 428 21.29 5.13 6.00
N THR A 429 21.73 4.08 5.31
CA THR A 429 22.43 2.96 5.93
C THR A 429 23.88 2.92 5.50
N ASP A 430 24.71 2.21 6.26
CA ASP A 430 26.13 2.02 5.97
C ASP A 430 26.42 1.18 4.72
N THR A 431 25.41 0.41 4.27
CA THR A 431 25.49 -0.40 3.04
C THR A 431 25.11 0.38 1.77
N MET A 432 24.60 1.60 1.90
CA MET A 432 24.27 2.49 0.78
C MET A 432 25.52 3.17 0.25
N THR A 433 25.55 3.41 -1.07
CA THR A 433 26.52 4.32 -1.69
C THR A 433 26.31 5.75 -1.17
N GLU A 434 27.28 6.63 -1.37
CA GLU A 434 27.16 8.03 -0.95
C GLU A 434 25.99 8.72 -1.66
N ASP A 435 25.79 8.46 -2.96
CA ASP A 435 24.67 9.01 -3.73
C ASP A 435 23.32 8.53 -3.20
N GLU A 436 23.17 7.24 -2.86
CA GLU A 436 21.95 6.70 -2.27
C GLU A 436 21.67 7.31 -0.90
N ARG A 437 22.72 7.50 -0.06
CA ARG A 437 22.58 8.19 1.23
C ARG A 437 22.09 9.62 1.05
N MET A 438 22.72 10.37 0.14
CA MET A 438 22.32 11.74 -0.16
C MET A 438 20.90 11.81 -0.67
N MET A 439 20.49 10.94 -1.58
CA MET A 439 19.10 10.86 -2.06
C MET A 439 18.11 10.58 -0.93
N SER A 440 18.44 9.64 -0.03
CA SER A 440 17.62 9.32 1.14
C SER A 440 17.46 10.53 2.08
N MET A 441 18.56 11.22 2.40
CA MET A 441 18.53 12.39 3.28
C MET A 441 17.76 13.57 2.66
N ARG A 442 18.00 13.84 1.37
CA ARG A 442 17.34 14.91 0.63
C ARG A 442 15.83 14.67 0.45
N GLY A 443 15.44 13.42 0.17
CA GLY A 443 14.04 13.01 0.01
C GLY A 443 13.25 12.94 1.32
N ASN A 444 13.94 12.88 2.48
CA ASN A 444 13.35 12.77 3.81
C ASN A 444 13.81 13.90 4.76
N GLY A 445 14.14 15.07 4.22
CA GLY A 445 14.48 16.28 4.99
C GLY A 445 13.26 16.86 5.72
N VAL A 446 13.51 17.81 6.64
CA VAL A 446 12.49 18.32 7.56
C VAL A 446 11.25 18.92 6.87
N HIS A 447 11.46 19.75 5.86
CA HIS A 447 10.37 20.43 5.16
C HIS A 447 9.52 19.46 4.32
N VAL A 448 10.18 18.44 3.75
CA VAL A 448 9.54 17.36 3.00
C VAL A 448 8.80 16.41 3.94
N SER A 449 9.42 16.04 5.07
CA SER A 449 8.84 15.12 6.05
C SER A 449 7.68 15.73 6.84
N ARG A 450 7.49 17.06 6.82
CA ARG A 450 6.36 17.74 7.46
C ARG A 450 5.00 17.27 6.95
N ALA A 451 4.90 16.91 5.68
CA ALA A 451 3.68 16.34 5.12
C ALA A 451 3.53 14.85 5.50
N THR A 452 4.61 14.08 5.46
CA THR A 452 4.54 12.63 5.60
C THR A 452 4.43 12.16 7.05
N VAL A 453 5.08 12.80 8.01
CA VAL A 453 5.03 12.36 9.41
C VAL A 453 3.61 12.43 9.98
N GLN A 454 2.87 13.52 9.74
CA GLN A 454 1.49 13.65 10.18
C GLN A 454 0.52 12.76 9.37
N HIS A 455 0.84 12.47 8.09
CA HIS A 455 0.14 11.50 7.26
C HIS A 455 0.25 10.09 7.86
N GLU A 456 1.44 9.70 8.30
CA GLU A 456 1.70 8.35 8.82
C GLU A 456 1.22 8.16 10.27
N LEU A 457 1.28 9.20 11.10
CA LEU A 457 0.96 9.13 12.53
C LEU A 457 -0.39 9.80 12.86
N ILE A 458 -0.35 10.91 13.60
CA ILE A 458 -1.51 11.67 14.05
C ILE A 458 -1.48 13.03 13.35
N PRO A 459 -2.57 13.41 12.70
CA PRO A 459 -3.91 12.82 12.67
C PRO A 459 -4.16 11.75 11.58
N GLY A 460 -3.14 11.30 10.85
CA GLY A 460 -3.25 10.38 9.71
C GLY A 460 -3.50 8.91 10.05
N HIS A 461 -2.71 8.02 9.42
CA HIS A 461 -2.93 6.57 9.44
C HIS A 461 -3.00 5.95 10.84
N HIS A 462 -2.15 6.38 11.77
CA HIS A 462 -2.17 5.81 13.12
C HIS A 462 -3.50 6.11 13.83
N LEU A 463 -3.94 7.37 13.83
CA LEU A 463 -5.21 7.72 14.47
C LEU A 463 -6.39 7.02 13.81
N GLN A 464 -6.44 7.00 12.47
CA GLN A 464 -7.48 6.30 11.72
C GLN A 464 -7.55 4.83 12.07
N GLY A 465 -6.41 4.18 12.08
CA GLY A 465 -6.36 2.77 12.38
C GLY A 465 -6.69 2.45 13.82
N PHE A 466 -6.24 3.27 14.76
CA PHE A 466 -6.59 3.16 16.16
C PHE A 466 -8.12 3.20 16.36
N MET A 467 -8.80 4.12 15.69
CA MET A 467 -10.26 4.23 15.78
C MET A 467 -10.98 3.10 15.03
N ALA A 468 -10.52 2.70 13.85
CA ALA A 468 -11.13 1.63 13.06
C ALA A 468 -11.11 0.24 13.74
N GLU A 469 -10.24 0.04 14.71
CA GLU A 469 -10.19 -1.17 15.55
C GLU A 469 -11.16 -1.11 16.76
N ARG A 470 -11.79 0.04 16.99
CA ARG A 470 -12.63 0.32 18.15
C ARG A 470 -14.05 0.71 17.81
N ALA A 471 -14.26 1.27 16.61
CA ALA A 471 -15.56 1.72 16.15
C ALA A 471 -16.00 0.96 14.91
N ASN A 472 -17.26 0.54 14.84
CA ASN A 472 -17.87 -0.14 13.68
C ASN A 472 -16.97 -1.21 13.01
N THR A 473 -16.34 -2.05 13.84
CA THR A 473 -15.31 -3.03 13.45
C THR A 473 -15.75 -4.02 12.37
N HIS A 474 -17.06 -4.29 12.24
CA HIS A 474 -17.62 -5.13 11.19
C HIS A 474 -17.39 -4.54 9.79
N ARG A 475 -17.26 -3.20 9.68
CA ARG A 475 -16.97 -2.49 8.43
C ARG A 475 -15.52 -2.63 7.96
N ALA A 476 -14.66 -3.31 8.72
CA ALA A 476 -13.31 -3.64 8.27
C ALA A 476 -13.30 -4.43 6.93
N LEU A 477 -14.38 -5.16 6.65
CA LEU A 477 -14.60 -5.85 5.38
C LEU A 477 -14.65 -4.89 4.16
N PHE A 478 -15.14 -3.68 4.35
CA PHE A 478 -15.38 -2.69 3.29
C PHE A 478 -14.27 -1.64 3.17
N GLY A 479 -13.14 -1.91 3.81
CA GLY A 479 -11.97 -1.04 3.72
C GLY A 479 -11.48 -0.87 2.28
N THR A 480 -11.25 0.38 1.89
CA THR A 480 -10.81 0.78 0.56
C THR A 480 -9.58 1.70 0.70
N PRO A 481 -8.63 1.64 -0.24
CA PRO A 481 -7.52 2.59 -0.25
C PRO A 481 -7.99 4.05 -0.36
N PHE A 482 -9.14 4.32 -1.00
CA PHE A 482 -9.70 5.67 -1.08
C PHE A 482 -10.10 6.23 0.28
N TYR A 483 -10.58 5.38 1.20
CA TYR A 483 -10.81 5.79 2.57
C TYR A 483 -9.51 5.84 3.38
N GLY A 484 -8.65 4.82 3.26
CA GLY A 484 -7.42 4.69 4.03
C GLY A 484 -6.40 5.78 3.72
N GLU A 485 -5.95 5.83 2.47
CA GLU A 485 -4.98 6.83 1.99
C GLU A 485 -5.62 8.21 1.86
N GLY A 486 -6.91 8.23 1.47
CA GLY A 486 -7.68 9.46 1.36
C GLY A 486 -7.81 10.22 2.67
N TRP A 487 -7.97 9.54 3.81
CA TRP A 487 -7.97 10.17 5.14
C TRP A 487 -6.66 10.86 5.44
N ALA A 488 -5.55 10.15 5.28
CA ALA A 488 -4.24 10.71 5.57
C ALA A 488 -3.91 11.89 4.64
N LEU A 489 -4.31 11.81 3.36
CA LEU A 489 -4.15 12.92 2.43
C LEU A 489 -5.13 14.07 2.70
N TYR A 490 -6.35 13.79 3.11
CA TYR A 490 -7.27 14.84 3.54
C TYR A 490 -6.62 15.73 4.62
N TRP A 491 -5.85 15.14 5.54
CA TRP A 491 -5.11 15.89 6.53
C TRP A 491 -3.96 16.71 5.96
N GLU A 492 -3.27 16.22 4.91
CA GLU A 492 -2.31 17.07 4.20
C GLU A 492 -2.99 18.33 3.62
N LEU A 493 -4.21 18.18 3.07
CA LEU A 493 -4.99 19.29 2.53
C LEU A 493 -5.58 20.19 3.62
N ALA A 494 -6.15 19.61 4.67
CA ALA A 494 -6.79 20.34 5.77
C ALA A 494 -5.78 21.17 6.58
N LEU A 495 -4.61 20.60 6.86
CA LEU A 495 -3.52 21.31 7.55
C LEU A 495 -2.91 22.42 6.67
N TRP A 496 -2.84 22.21 5.36
CA TRP A 496 -2.48 23.28 4.43
C TRP A 496 -3.49 24.44 4.50
N ASP A 497 -4.79 24.13 4.39
CA ASP A 497 -5.85 25.13 4.45
C ASP A 497 -5.89 25.86 5.82
N ALA A 498 -5.48 25.20 6.90
CA ALA A 498 -5.39 25.76 8.25
C ALA A 498 -4.10 26.57 8.52
N GLY A 499 -3.16 26.66 7.58
CA GLY A 499 -1.93 27.43 7.74
C GLY A 499 -0.82 26.72 8.52
N PHE A 500 -0.81 25.40 8.56
CA PHE A 500 0.23 24.59 9.21
C PHE A 500 1.65 24.81 8.66
N PRO A 501 1.88 25.01 7.34
CA PRO A 501 3.19 25.41 6.83
C PRO A 501 3.51 26.86 7.23
N ARG A 502 4.66 27.07 7.88
CA ARG A 502 5.04 28.37 8.49
C ARG A 502 6.01 29.18 7.64
N SER A 503 6.69 28.55 6.70
CA SER A 503 7.72 29.18 5.87
C SER A 503 7.53 28.81 4.40
N PRO A 504 8.16 29.55 3.48
CA PRO A 504 8.19 29.16 2.06
C PRO A 504 8.78 27.76 1.86
N GLU A 505 9.78 27.37 2.64
CA GLU A 505 10.38 26.03 2.57
C GLU A 505 9.39 24.94 2.98
N ASP A 506 8.63 25.15 4.06
CA ASP A 506 7.57 24.23 4.48
C ASP A 506 6.50 24.09 3.39
N ARG A 507 6.14 25.21 2.75
CA ARG A 507 5.19 25.19 1.62
C ARG A 507 5.74 24.42 0.44
N ILE A 508 7.01 24.61 0.06
CA ILE A 508 7.67 23.85 -1.00
C ILE A 508 7.63 22.33 -0.69
N GLY A 509 7.99 21.93 0.54
CA GLY A 509 8.00 20.52 0.93
C GLY A 509 6.61 19.88 0.92
N MET A 510 5.59 20.56 1.46
CA MET A 510 4.21 20.06 1.46
C MET A 510 3.59 20.04 0.05
N LEU A 511 3.86 21.07 -0.77
CA LEU A 511 3.40 21.13 -2.16
C LEU A 511 4.06 20.07 -3.04
N TRP A 512 5.32 19.74 -2.81
CA TRP A 512 5.99 18.67 -3.53
C TRP A 512 5.28 17.33 -3.33
N TRP A 513 4.90 17.01 -2.10
CA TRP A 513 4.11 15.82 -1.83
C TRP A 513 2.72 15.87 -2.48
N ARG A 514 2.01 16.99 -2.38
CA ARG A 514 0.71 17.13 -3.03
C ARG A 514 0.80 17.00 -4.55
N MET A 515 1.84 17.57 -5.16
CA MET A 515 2.15 17.42 -6.58
C MET A 515 2.43 15.95 -6.93
N HIS A 516 3.21 15.25 -6.10
CA HIS A 516 3.47 13.82 -6.25
C HIS A 516 2.17 13.00 -6.19
N ARG A 517 1.24 13.31 -5.27
CA ARG A 517 -0.07 12.64 -5.19
C ARG A 517 -0.90 12.86 -6.47
N ALA A 518 -0.89 14.06 -7.02
CA ALA A 518 -1.53 14.35 -8.32
C ALA A 518 -0.84 13.58 -9.46
N ALA A 519 0.48 13.55 -9.48
CA ALA A 519 1.27 12.80 -10.45
C ALA A 519 0.97 11.29 -10.42
N ARG A 520 0.71 10.71 -9.25
CA ARG A 520 0.32 9.31 -9.07
C ARG A 520 -0.95 8.95 -9.85
N ILE A 521 -1.95 9.83 -9.88
CA ILE A 521 -3.15 9.63 -10.71
C ILE A 521 -2.75 9.55 -12.19
N ILE A 522 -1.94 10.52 -12.63
CA ILE A 522 -1.59 10.68 -14.04
C ILE A 522 -0.81 9.47 -14.55
N PHE A 523 0.31 9.13 -13.89
CA PHE A 523 1.17 8.06 -14.41
C PHE A 523 0.54 6.67 -14.25
N SER A 524 -0.11 6.38 -13.10
CA SER A 524 -0.63 5.04 -12.87
C SER A 524 -1.81 4.70 -13.78
N LEU A 525 -2.73 5.65 -14.00
CA LEU A 525 -3.86 5.41 -14.89
C LEU A 525 -3.42 5.36 -16.37
N ASN A 526 -2.46 6.19 -16.79
CA ASN A 526 -1.90 6.08 -18.16
C ASN A 526 -1.19 4.74 -18.38
N PHE A 527 -0.47 4.22 -17.37
CA PHE A 527 0.08 2.87 -17.44
C PHE A 527 -1.02 1.80 -17.58
N HIS A 528 -2.01 1.80 -16.70
CA HIS A 528 -3.09 0.80 -16.74
C HIS A 528 -3.98 0.91 -17.98
N LEU A 529 -4.08 2.09 -18.61
CA LEU A 529 -4.71 2.29 -19.91
C LEU A 529 -3.84 1.80 -21.08
N GLY A 530 -2.60 1.37 -20.84
CA GLY A 530 -1.65 0.97 -21.86
C GLY A 530 -1.08 2.13 -22.69
N ARG A 531 -1.20 3.37 -22.20
CA ARG A 531 -0.72 4.57 -22.89
C ARG A 531 0.75 4.87 -22.61
N TRP A 532 1.22 4.55 -21.40
CA TRP A 532 2.60 4.80 -20.96
C TRP A 532 3.29 3.51 -20.55
N THR A 533 4.57 3.42 -20.86
CA THR A 533 5.48 2.39 -20.33
C THR A 533 5.94 2.78 -18.92
N PRO A 534 6.46 1.83 -18.12
CA PRO A 534 7.06 2.15 -16.82
C PRO A 534 8.18 3.20 -16.93
N GLU A 535 9.01 3.15 -17.98
CA GLU A 535 10.07 4.14 -18.21
C GLU A 535 9.50 5.55 -18.44
N GLN A 536 8.44 5.68 -19.23
CA GLN A 536 7.76 6.97 -19.41
C GLN A 536 7.16 7.51 -18.11
N CYS A 537 6.71 6.61 -17.20
CA CYS A 537 6.26 7.01 -15.87
C CYS A 537 7.43 7.53 -15.00
N ILE A 538 8.60 6.89 -15.06
CA ILE A 538 9.82 7.33 -14.36
C ILE A 538 10.24 8.71 -14.88
N GLU A 539 10.36 8.86 -16.20
CA GLU A 539 10.74 10.15 -16.81
C GLU A 539 9.77 11.29 -16.45
N PHE A 540 8.47 10.99 -16.41
CA PHE A 540 7.46 11.96 -15.97
C PHE A 540 7.70 12.42 -14.53
N LEU A 541 7.99 11.49 -13.61
CA LEU A 541 8.26 11.82 -12.21
C LEU A 541 9.55 12.62 -12.03
N VAL A 542 10.60 12.30 -12.78
CA VAL A 542 11.86 13.03 -12.75
C VAL A 542 11.67 14.45 -13.31
N ALA A 543 11.17 14.55 -14.52
CA ALA A 543 11.10 15.82 -15.24
C ALA A 543 10.04 16.77 -14.71
N ARG A 544 8.91 16.25 -14.24
CA ARG A 544 7.75 17.07 -13.89
C ARG A 544 7.55 17.23 -12.38
N VAL A 545 8.03 16.30 -11.55
CA VAL A 545 7.86 16.35 -10.09
C VAL A 545 9.18 16.65 -9.37
N GLY A 546 10.32 16.55 -10.07
CA GLY A 546 11.64 16.79 -9.49
C GLY A 546 12.09 15.67 -8.55
N HIS A 547 11.69 14.43 -8.85
CA HIS A 547 12.24 13.26 -8.18
C HIS A 547 13.66 12.97 -8.65
N GLU A 548 14.49 12.46 -7.75
CA GLU A 548 15.69 11.75 -8.12
C GLU A 548 15.31 10.45 -8.86
N ARG A 549 16.08 10.08 -9.89
CA ARG A 549 15.74 8.92 -10.74
C ARG A 549 15.59 7.63 -9.93
N PHE A 550 16.48 7.39 -8.96
CA PHE A 550 16.39 6.23 -8.08
C PHE A 550 15.04 6.18 -7.35
N THR A 551 14.60 7.29 -6.77
CA THR A 551 13.32 7.39 -6.05
C THR A 551 12.12 7.22 -6.99
N ALA A 552 12.17 7.80 -8.19
CA ALA A 552 11.14 7.65 -9.22
C ALA A 552 11.04 6.18 -9.68
N THR A 553 12.17 5.51 -9.88
CA THR A 553 12.23 4.08 -10.25
C THR A 553 11.61 3.21 -9.15
N GLY A 554 11.96 3.45 -7.89
CA GLY A 554 11.37 2.74 -6.75
C GLY A 554 9.85 2.93 -6.66
N GLU A 555 9.38 4.16 -6.87
CA GLU A 555 7.94 4.49 -6.86
C GLU A 555 7.18 3.78 -7.99
N VAL A 556 7.69 3.79 -9.21
CA VAL A 556 7.06 3.11 -10.36
C VAL A 556 7.12 1.59 -10.19
N ARG A 557 8.23 1.05 -9.70
CA ARG A 557 8.37 -0.38 -9.41
C ARG A 557 7.33 -0.85 -8.42
N ARG A 558 7.18 -0.18 -7.27
CA ARG A 558 6.18 -0.56 -6.26
C ARG A 558 4.74 -0.42 -6.76
N SER A 559 4.50 0.51 -7.68
CA SER A 559 3.17 0.73 -8.25
C SER A 559 2.73 -0.41 -9.17
N PHE A 560 3.68 -1.10 -9.84
CA PHE A 560 3.37 -2.06 -10.90
C PHE A 560 3.85 -3.49 -10.63
N ASN A 561 4.53 -3.75 -9.52
CA ASN A 561 5.03 -5.09 -9.17
C ASN A 561 3.95 -6.06 -8.64
N GLY A 562 2.69 -5.64 -8.57
CA GLY A 562 1.57 -6.43 -8.04
C GLY A 562 1.31 -6.27 -6.54
N SER A 563 2.13 -5.47 -5.81
CA SER A 563 1.92 -5.19 -4.38
C SER A 563 0.69 -4.31 -4.15
N TYR A 564 0.39 -3.43 -5.10
CA TYR A 564 -0.72 -2.50 -5.06
C TYR A 564 -1.82 -2.87 -6.06
N SER A 565 -3.08 -2.60 -5.68
CA SER A 565 -4.19 -2.65 -6.63
C SER A 565 -4.05 -1.55 -7.69
N PRO A 566 -4.64 -1.72 -8.88
CA PRO A 566 -4.48 -0.77 -9.99
C PRO A 566 -4.88 0.67 -9.67
N LEU A 567 -5.87 0.87 -8.77
CA LEU A 567 -6.32 2.20 -8.36
C LEU A 567 -5.60 2.74 -7.12
N TYR A 568 -4.70 1.97 -6.48
CA TYR A 568 -4.09 2.35 -5.21
C TYR A 568 -3.41 3.72 -5.26
N GLN A 569 -2.66 3.98 -6.32
CA GLN A 569 -1.94 5.25 -6.47
C GLN A 569 -2.87 6.44 -6.68
N ALA A 570 -4.00 6.25 -7.35
CA ALA A 570 -5.01 7.30 -7.51
C ALA A 570 -5.80 7.56 -6.22
N ALA A 571 -5.90 6.55 -5.34
CA ALA A 571 -6.73 6.60 -4.13
C ALA A 571 -6.30 7.70 -3.15
N TYR A 572 -5.00 8.02 -3.08
CA TYR A 572 -4.50 9.11 -2.24
C TYR A 572 -5.23 10.43 -2.52
N MET A 573 -4.99 11.01 -3.69
CA MET A 573 -5.53 12.34 -4.02
C MET A 573 -7.05 12.29 -4.19
N ILE A 574 -7.58 11.29 -4.86
CA ILE A 574 -9.03 11.18 -5.10
C ILE A 574 -9.79 11.01 -3.77
N GLY A 575 -9.32 10.15 -2.87
CA GLY A 575 -9.94 9.98 -1.55
C GLY A 575 -9.84 11.25 -0.68
N GLY A 576 -8.68 11.92 -0.69
CA GLY A 576 -8.50 13.18 0.02
C GLY A 576 -9.43 14.28 -0.49
N LEU A 577 -9.61 14.39 -1.81
CA LEU A 577 -10.54 15.33 -2.44
C LEU A 577 -12.00 15.00 -2.12
N GLN A 578 -12.38 13.72 -2.07
CA GLN A 578 -13.71 13.30 -1.64
C GLN A 578 -13.98 13.71 -0.19
N LEU A 579 -13.07 13.42 0.74
CA LEU A 579 -13.24 13.81 2.15
C LEU A 579 -13.26 15.33 2.32
N ARG A 580 -12.43 16.07 1.58
CA ARG A 580 -12.46 17.55 1.59
C ARG A 580 -13.79 18.10 1.06
N ALA A 581 -14.33 17.50 0.00
CA ALA A 581 -15.65 17.88 -0.52
C ALA A 581 -16.77 17.54 0.47
N LEU A 582 -16.68 16.37 1.10
CA LEU A 582 -17.63 15.96 2.14
C LEU A 582 -17.59 16.87 3.37
N ALA A 583 -16.41 17.28 3.83
CA ALA A 583 -16.28 18.23 4.92
C ALA A 583 -16.98 19.57 4.60
N ARG A 584 -16.77 20.08 3.38
CA ARG A 584 -17.42 21.33 2.91
C ARG A 584 -18.93 21.22 2.81
N GLU A 585 -19.46 20.02 2.56
CA GLU A 585 -20.90 19.76 2.54
C GLU A 585 -21.47 19.54 3.95
N ALA A 586 -20.84 18.69 4.75
CA ALA A 586 -21.40 18.19 6.01
C ALA A 586 -21.24 19.18 7.18
N VAL A 587 -20.12 19.92 7.25
CA VAL A 587 -19.87 20.85 8.36
C VAL A 587 -20.94 21.95 8.45
N PRO A 588 -21.26 22.72 7.39
CA PRO A 588 -22.26 23.78 7.50
C PRO A 588 -23.69 23.27 7.59
N THR A 589 -23.96 21.99 7.24
CA THR A 589 -25.34 21.50 7.13
C THR A 589 -25.77 20.58 8.26
N LYS A 590 -24.84 19.79 8.85
CA LYS A 590 -25.18 18.71 9.79
C LYS A 590 -24.32 18.63 11.04
N LEU A 591 -23.03 18.89 10.92
CA LEU A 591 -22.04 18.53 11.96
C LEU A 591 -21.47 19.73 12.73
N ALA A 592 -21.85 20.94 12.37
CA ALA A 592 -21.53 22.22 13.02
C ALA A 592 -20.04 22.58 13.14
N THR A 593 -19.12 21.62 13.31
CA THR A 593 -17.69 21.88 13.45
C THR A 593 -16.85 20.90 12.64
N VAL A 594 -15.63 21.31 12.28
CA VAL A 594 -14.63 20.44 11.63
C VAL A 594 -14.29 19.25 12.51
N LYS A 595 -14.17 19.44 13.83
CA LYS A 595 -13.93 18.36 14.76
C LYS A 595 -15.04 17.32 14.76
N ALA A 596 -16.30 17.75 14.83
CA ALA A 596 -17.45 16.84 14.80
C ALA A 596 -17.47 16.03 13.51
N PHE A 597 -17.09 16.63 12.38
CA PHE A 597 -16.95 15.93 11.10
C PHE A 597 -15.83 14.87 11.16
N ASN A 598 -14.64 15.27 11.60
CA ASN A 598 -13.49 14.37 11.64
C ASN A 598 -13.71 13.19 12.61
N ASP A 599 -14.30 13.46 13.77
CA ASP A 599 -14.65 12.45 14.76
C ASP A 599 -15.71 11.49 14.19
N ALA A 600 -16.72 12.00 13.48
CA ALA A 600 -17.75 11.17 12.84
C ALA A 600 -17.17 10.27 11.74
N VAL A 601 -16.28 10.78 10.88
CA VAL A 601 -15.59 9.97 9.86
C VAL A 601 -14.84 8.80 10.49
N LEU A 602 -14.11 9.05 11.57
CA LEU A 602 -13.38 8.01 12.30
C LEU A 602 -14.30 6.99 12.97
N TRP A 603 -15.43 7.45 13.50
CA TRP A 603 -16.42 6.62 14.19
C TRP A 603 -17.17 5.69 13.24
N GLU A 604 -17.56 6.19 12.06
CA GLU A 604 -18.28 5.39 11.06
C GLU A 604 -17.44 4.24 10.50
N GLY A 605 -16.14 4.34 10.55
CA GLY A 605 -15.24 3.26 10.16
C GLY A 605 -15.03 3.17 8.64
N ARG A 606 -14.50 2.04 8.21
CA ARG A 606 -13.99 1.85 6.84
C ARG A 606 -15.11 1.59 5.84
N MET A 607 -15.24 2.45 4.84
CA MET A 607 -16.18 2.27 3.72
C MET A 607 -15.83 3.19 2.55
N PRO A 608 -16.37 2.97 1.33
CA PRO A 608 -16.35 3.95 0.26
C PRO A 608 -16.95 5.28 0.69
N ILE A 609 -16.26 6.39 0.36
CA ILE A 609 -16.58 7.72 0.89
C ILE A 609 -17.98 8.22 0.44
N GLU A 610 -18.47 7.76 -0.71
CA GLU A 610 -19.84 8.10 -1.15
C GLU A 610 -20.92 7.51 -0.23
N VAL A 611 -20.71 6.29 0.30
CA VAL A 611 -21.62 5.68 1.28
C VAL A 611 -21.49 6.40 2.63
N LEU A 612 -20.25 6.72 3.05
CA LEU A 612 -20.00 7.55 4.23
C LEU A 612 -20.73 8.90 4.14
N ARG A 613 -20.71 9.53 2.97
CA ARG A 613 -21.48 10.76 2.71
C ARG A 613 -22.97 10.56 2.98
N ALA A 614 -23.56 9.47 2.48
CA ALA A 614 -24.98 9.20 2.70
C ALA A 614 -25.30 9.02 4.19
N VAL A 615 -24.42 8.37 4.97
CA VAL A 615 -24.58 8.24 6.41
C VAL A 615 -24.49 9.61 7.10
N LEU A 616 -23.40 10.33 6.90
CA LEU A 616 -23.13 11.59 7.62
C LEU A 616 -24.09 12.74 7.28
N THR A 617 -24.62 12.75 6.05
CA THR A 617 -25.53 13.83 5.62
C THR A 617 -27.01 13.42 5.62
N GLY A 618 -27.32 12.15 5.94
CA GLY A 618 -28.70 11.65 5.94
C GLY A 618 -29.30 11.51 4.54
N ARG A 619 -28.48 11.37 3.50
CA ARG A 619 -28.98 11.16 2.14
C ARG A 619 -29.63 9.79 2.01
N PRO A 620 -30.73 9.67 1.26
CA PRO A 620 -31.42 8.40 1.11
C PRO A 620 -30.54 7.40 0.37
N LEU A 621 -30.49 6.18 0.89
CA LEU A 621 -29.93 5.01 0.22
C LEU A 621 -31.09 4.15 -0.30
N THR A 622 -30.96 3.64 -1.52
CA THR A 622 -31.89 2.69 -2.11
C THR A 622 -31.29 1.30 -2.13
N ARG A 623 -32.15 0.28 -2.26
CA ARG A 623 -31.69 -1.12 -2.31
C ARG A 623 -30.68 -1.37 -3.43
N ASP A 624 -30.86 -0.73 -4.55
CA ASP A 624 -30.05 -0.81 -5.78
C ASP A 624 -29.12 0.40 -5.97
N TYR A 625 -28.80 1.08 -4.88
CA TYR A 625 -27.94 2.27 -4.89
C TYR A 625 -26.68 2.08 -5.76
N ARG A 626 -26.37 3.06 -6.57
CA ARG A 626 -25.14 3.17 -7.37
C ARG A 626 -24.51 4.54 -7.13
N ALA A 627 -23.18 4.60 -7.21
CA ALA A 627 -22.42 5.82 -7.03
C ALA A 627 -22.75 6.87 -8.11
N GLN A 628 -22.98 8.11 -7.66
CA GLN A 628 -23.34 9.23 -8.54
C GLN A 628 -22.69 10.55 -8.12
N TRP A 629 -21.97 10.56 -7.01
CA TRP A 629 -21.45 11.80 -6.44
C TRP A 629 -20.26 12.37 -7.22
N ARG A 630 -20.50 13.43 -7.95
CA ARG A 630 -19.48 14.19 -8.68
C ARG A 630 -18.80 15.20 -7.74
N PHE A 631 -17.99 14.70 -6.79
CA PHE A 631 -17.38 15.49 -5.71
C PHE A 631 -16.42 16.60 -6.22
N TYR A 632 -15.87 16.47 -7.41
CA TYR A 632 -15.02 17.46 -8.06
C TYR A 632 -15.76 18.30 -9.12
N GLY A 633 -17.07 18.07 -9.28
CA GLY A 633 -17.89 18.66 -10.34
C GLY A 633 -17.74 17.94 -11.68
N ASP A 634 -18.28 18.56 -12.72
CA ASP A 634 -18.16 18.01 -14.07
C ASP A 634 -16.79 18.28 -14.65
N VAL A 635 -16.14 17.22 -15.07
CA VAL A 635 -14.80 17.24 -15.63
C VAL A 635 -14.85 16.57 -17.00
N PRO A 636 -14.35 17.23 -18.08
CA PRO A 636 -14.22 16.57 -19.38
C PRO A 636 -13.22 15.41 -19.28
N ALA A 637 -13.34 14.42 -20.16
CA ALA A 637 -12.35 13.37 -20.25
C ALA A 637 -11.04 13.94 -20.81
N ALA A 638 -9.90 13.63 -20.21
CA ALA A 638 -8.58 13.94 -20.79
C ALA A 638 -8.43 13.21 -22.14
N LYS A 639 -7.86 13.92 -23.12
CA LYS A 639 -7.62 13.38 -24.46
C LYS A 639 -6.52 12.32 -24.48
#